data_c1f5cce677979a22b00c6375dd91331a
#
_entry.id   c1f5cce677979a22b00c6375dd91331a
#
_cell.length_a   1.000
_cell.length_b   1.000
_cell.length_c   1.000
_cell.angle_alpha   90.00
_cell.angle_beta   90.00
_cell.angle_gamma   90.00
#
_symmetry.space_group_name_H-M   'P 1'
#
loop_
_entity.id
_entity.type
_entity.pdbx_description
1 polymer ?
#
loop_
_entity_poly.entity_id
_entity_poly.type
_entity_poly.pdbx_seq_one_letter_code
_entity_poly.pdbx_strand_id
1 'polypeptide(L)'
;MTLAASKLGRCAICSSILHTIQEPLLNYCVSVRALCEFTAKHGDLDLRFTPAPSAQEGMAGHAMVASRRDANYQSEVGLEGDYKTLTVRGRADGYDPEGNQLEEIKTYRGDLHAMADNKRDLHWAQVKIYGWLLCKAKGLTDINLALVYLDIASTQETALVEPFSSAGLKEYFEHQCELFLAWAERELAHRTARDAALSKLAFAHPSFRPGQRALAEAVYKTASNGKCLMAQATTGIGKTMGTIFPLLKAMPTQRLDKLFFLAAKTPGRKLALDALALVDKSSPNLPLRVLELVARDKACEHPDKACHGDSCPLAKGFYDRLPQARYAAVQSASQGSLDKTALRDVALTHRICPYYLAQEMATWSDVVVGDYNYYFDTSALLHTMTVKHQWRVGVLVDEAHNMVERARSMYSAALSQRQLQAVHAASPKAVRSVLEKLNRAFSDVHKTQVEDYLIVQELPVDFLKMLQQAITTITDFLVANPTRVDADLQAFYFEALHFSRMAESFGNHSMFDITLHDDDPVENALLQSTWLQSGGGCATMNIRNIVPAPFLNPRFTAAHSAALFSATLSPQQFYKETLGLPQTTAWIDVASPFSPDQLYVAAVRNVSTRYNDRDQSLNLIASLMAAQYDKTPGNYLAFTSSYDYLQKLGECFARRHPHITTWTQTQQMDEAGRERFLRRFTPQSQGIGFAVLGGAFAEGIDLPGTRLIGAFIATLGLPQVNPVNEEIKTRMATYFETQGDTAGKAYNYTYLYPGLQKVVQAAGRVIRTQADTGVIYLMDDRFTRPEVQNLLPAWWRVEHITQLLP
;
A
#
# COMPACT_ATOMS: atom_id res chain seq x y z
N MET A 1 1.46 48.06 41.62
CA MET A 1 2.29 48.07 42.84
C MET A 1 3.49 47.18 42.54
N THR A 2 4.54 47.77 42.12
CA THR A 2 5.77 48.18 42.83
C THR A 2 6.66 47.00 43.14
N LEU A 3 7.73 46.89 42.35
CA LEU A 3 9.17 47.15 42.66
C LEU A 3 9.85 45.95 43.37
N ALA A 4 11.07 45.54 43.20
CA ALA A 4 12.25 46.26 42.69
C ALA A 4 13.36 45.24 42.29
N ALA A 5 14.24 45.73 41.48
CA ALA A 5 15.51 45.15 41.08
C ALA A 5 16.62 45.34 42.13
N SER A 6 17.65 44.50 42.08
CA SER A 6 19.08 44.91 42.32
C SER A 6 19.94 43.68 41.96
N LYS A 7 20.79 43.72 41.01
CA LYS A 7 22.09 44.31 40.74
C LYS A 7 23.26 43.72 41.60
N LEU A 8 24.23 43.24 40.79
CA LEU A 8 25.70 43.28 40.98
C LEU A 8 26.38 42.04 41.55
N GLY A 9 27.29 41.52 40.80
CA GLY A 9 28.64 41.19 41.14
C GLY A 9 29.39 40.36 40.11
N ARG A 10 30.16 40.98 39.23
CA ARG A 10 31.21 40.31 38.45
C ARG A 10 32.35 39.96 39.38
N CYS A 11 32.86 38.74 39.31
CA CYS A 11 34.29 38.52 39.60
C CYS A 11 34.80 37.42 38.68
N ALA A 12 35.76 37.77 37.85
CA ALA A 12 36.54 36.87 37.01
C ALA A 12 37.67 36.30 37.86
N ILE A 13 37.85 34.98 37.82
CA ILE A 13 39.17 34.35 37.90
C ILE A 13 39.14 33.07 37.06
N CYS A 14 40.06 33.04 36.09
CA CYS A 14 40.41 31.88 35.28
C CYS A 14 40.86 30.71 36.16
N SER A 15 40.40 29.52 35.82
CA SER A 15 41.32 28.39 35.74
C SER A 15 40.70 27.24 35.02
N SER A 16 41.30 26.85 33.90
CA SER A 16 41.24 25.65 33.13
C SER A 16 40.79 24.42 33.92
N ILE A 17 39.58 23.91 33.60
CA ILE A 17 39.25 22.50 33.67
C ILE A 17 38.69 22.13 32.32
N LEU A 18 39.47 21.42 31.52
CA LEU A 18 39.03 20.61 30.39
C LEU A 18 38.04 19.61 30.96
N HIS A 19 36.75 19.96 30.96
CA HIS A 19 35.69 18.97 30.98
C HIS A 19 35.62 18.43 29.56
N THR A 20 36.27 17.30 29.36
CA THR A 20 35.90 16.37 28.30
C THR A 20 34.40 16.11 28.48
N ILE A 21 33.59 16.79 27.68
CA ILE A 21 32.19 16.41 27.54
C ILE A 21 32.24 15.03 26.86
N GLN A 22 32.21 13.98 27.68
CA GLN A 22 31.80 12.66 27.21
C GLN A 22 30.38 12.87 26.71
N GLU A 23 30.23 12.90 25.39
CA GLU A 23 28.90 12.71 24.77
C GLU A 23 28.27 11.50 25.46
N PRO A 24 27.01 11.59 25.91
CA PRO A 24 26.35 10.41 26.48
C PRO A 24 26.37 9.33 25.38
N LEU A 25 27.04 8.22 25.67
CA LEU A 25 27.05 7.03 24.86
C LEU A 25 25.58 6.73 24.54
N LEU A 26 25.19 6.90 23.27
CA LEU A 26 23.84 6.60 22.78
C LEU A 26 23.61 5.10 23.02
N ASN A 27 22.85 4.75 24.05
CA ASN A 27 22.47 3.38 24.32
C ASN A 27 21.47 2.94 23.25
N TYR A 28 21.76 1.85 22.58
CA TYR A 28 20.81 1.22 21.69
C TYR A 28 19.80 0.44 22.53
N CYS A 29 18.51 0.74 22.36
CA CYS A 29 17.46 0.04 23.11
C CYS A 29 16.79 -0.99 22.19
N VAL A 30 16.71 -2.25 22.64
CA VAL A 30 16.07 -3.35 21.90
C VAL A 30 15.09 -4.11 22.81
N SER A 31 13.96 -4.56 22.25
CA SER A 31 13.06 -5.45 22.99
C SER A 31 13.62 -6.88 23.03
N VAL A 32 13.31 -7.64 24.11
CA VAL A 32 13.67 -9.06 24.23
C VAL A 32 13.26 -9.84 22.98
N ARG A 33 12.04 -9.63 22.51
CA ARG A 33 11.55 -10.28 21.30
C ARG A 33 12.40 -9.94 20.06
N ALA A 34 12.71 -8.67 19.85
CA ALA A 34 13.50 -8.25 18.68
C ALA A 34 14.95 -8.77 18.77
N LEU A 35 15.54 -8.80 19.97
CA LEU A 35 16.85 -9.39 20.19
C LEU A 35 16.84 -10.88 19.78
N CYS A 36 15.91 -11.68 20.31
CA CYS A 36 15.79 -13.11 19.98
C CYS A 36 15.43 -13.34 18.50
N GLU A 37 14.53 -12.56 17.91
CA GLU A 37 14.21 -12.65 16.48
C GLU A 37 15.42 -12.38 15.59
N PHE A 38 16.37 -11.57 16.05
CA PHE A 38 17.60 -11.25 15.31
C PHE A 38 18.72 -12.28 15.51
N THR A 39 18.92 -12.78 16.73
CA THR A 39 20.11 -13.56 17.09
C THR A 39 19.85 -15.05 17.27
N ALA A 40 18.62 -15.47 17.60
CA ALA A 40 18.27 -16.84 17.97
C ALA A 40 17.47 -17.62 16.91
N LYS A 41 17.10 -16.99 15.77
CA LYS A 41 16.46 -17.72 14.68
C LYS A 41 17.47 -18.56 13.93
N HIS A 42 17.12 -19.81 13.68
CA HIS A 42 17.93 -20.76 12.92
C HIS A 42 17.06 -21.68 12.05
N GLY A 43 17.68 -22.46 11.15
CA GLY A 43 17.01 -23.45 10.32
C GLY A 43 16.18 -22.86 9.17
N ASP A 44 15.09 -23.52 8.85
CA ASP A 44 14.29 -23.27 7.67
C ASP A 44 13.33 -22.06 7.82
N LEU A 45 13.10 -21.36 6.73
CA LEU A 45 11.92 -20.54 6.59
C LEU A 45 10.73 -21.48 6.41
N ASP A 46 9.82 -21.49 7.35
CA ASP A 46 8.61 -22.31 7.31
C ASP A 46 7.38 -21.43 7.39
N LEU A 47 6.71 -21.32 6.25
CA LEU A 47 5.46 -20.58 6.10
C LEU A 47 4.32 -21.50 5.71
N ARG A 48 4.45 -22.77 6.08
CA ARG A 48 3.28 -23.65 6.06
C ARG A 48 2.20 -22.97 6.86
N PHE A 49 1.02 -22.93 6.26
CA PHE A 49 -0.08 -22.25 6.89
C PHE A 49 -0.48 -22.98 8.17
N THR A 50 -0.06 -22.47 9.29
CA THR A 50 -0.60 -22.80 10.59
C THR A 50 -1.39 -21.58 11.05
N PRO A 51 -2.73 -21.65 11.11
CA PRO A 51 -3.51 -20.51 11.58
C PRO A 51 -3.05 -20.16 12.98
N ALA A 52 -2.46 -18.97 13.10
CA ALA A 52 -2.17 -18.42 14.41
C ALA A 52 -3.48 -17.91 15.02
N PRO A 53 -3.66 -18.05 16.33
CA PRO A 53 -4.71 -17.34 17.02
C PRO A 53 -4.72 -15.86 16.68
N SER A 54 -5.88 -15.24 16.58
CA SER A 54 -6.00 -13.79 16.44
C SER A 54 -5.39 -13.09 17.66
N ALA A 55 -5.04 -11.81 17.51
CA ALA A 55 -4.52 -11.02 18.64
C ALA A 55 -5.48 -11.01 19.85
N GLN A 56 -6.79 -10.98 19.57
CA GLN A 56 -7.82 -11.00 20.60
C GLN A 56 -7.88 -12.37 21.31
N GLU A 57 -7.83 -13.46 20.55
CA GLU A 57 -7.74 -14.82 21.12
C GLU A 57 -6.45 -15.02 21.91
N GLY A 58 -5.33 -14.47 21.43
CA GLY A 58 -4.07 -14.47 22.15
C GLY A 58 -4.17 -13.75 23.50
N MET A 59 -4.70 -12.53 23.52
CA MET A 59 -4.91 -11.78 24.77
C MET A 59 -5.88 -12.52 25.72
N ALA A 60 -6.98 -13.06 25.21
CA ALA A 60 -7.92 -13.83 26.01
C ALA A 60 -7.27 -15.10 26.57
N GLY A 61 -6.43 -15.78 25.79
CA GLY A 61 -5.67 -16.94 26.22
C GLY A 61 -4.67 -16.62 27.34
N HIS A 62 -3.91 -15.55 27.24
CA HIS A 62 -3.00 -15.10 28.32
C HIS A 62 -3.79 -14.78 29.60
N ALA A 63 -4.91 -14.06 29.49
CA ALA A 63 -5.77 -13.77 30.63
C ALA A 63 -6.35 -15.07 31.27
N MET A 64 -6.72 -16.04 30.45
CA MET A 64 -7.22 -17.33 30.89
C MET A 64 -6.15 -18.11 31.68
N VAL A 65 -4.93 -18.21 31.16
CA VAL A 65 -3.81 -18.85 31.85
C VAL A 65 -3.54 -18.15 33.18
N ALA A 66 -3.44 -16.82 33.18
CA ALA A 66 -3.22 -16.04 34.39
C ALA A 66 -4.33 -16.25 35.44
N SER A 67 -5.60 -16.38 35.02
CA SER A 67 -6.73 -16.63 35.91
C SER A 67 -6.71 -18.00 36.60
N ARG A 68 -5.92 -18.96 36.14
CA ARG A 68 -5.74 -20.31 36.71
C ARG A 68 -4.57 -20.39 37.68
N ARG A 69 -3.82 -19.30 37.84
CA ARG A 69 -2.68 -19.24 38.75
C ARG A 69 -3.11 -18.72 40.13
N ASP A 70 -2.24 -18.92 41.12
CA ASP A 70 -2.49 -18.50 42.49
C ASP A 70 -2.51 -16.99 42.65
N ALA A 71 -3.02 -16.51 43.80
CA ALA A 71 -3.21 -15.09 44.06
C ALA A 71 -1.90 -14.25 44.06
N ASN A 72 -0.75 -14.89 44.30
CA ASN A 72 0.56 -14.25 44.30
C ASN A 72 1.22 -14.19 42.91
N TYR A 73 0.58 -14.76 41.89
CA TYR A 73 1.09 -14.73 40.51
C TYR A 73 1.14 -13.32 39.94
N GLN A 74 2.30 -12.96 39.39
CA GLN A 74 2.57 -11.64 38.83
C GLN A 74 2.46 -11.72 37.31
N SER A 75 1.38 -11.21 36.75
CA SER A 75 1.22 -11.10 35.29
C SER A 75 1.93 -9.88 34.73
N GLU A 76 2.37 -9.95 33.44
CA GLU A 76 2.92 -8.82 32.69
C GLU A 76 4.11 -8.14 33.38
N VAL A 77 5.11 -8.92 33.80
CA VAL A 77 6.28 -8.44 34.57
C VAL A 77 7.23 -7.63 33.66
N GLY A 78 7.30 -6.32 33.88
CA GLY A 78 8.24 -5.44 33.16
C GLY A 78 9.68 -5.66 33.60
N LEU A 79 10.58 -5.94 32.66
CA LEU A 79 11.97 -6.28 32.91
C LEU A 79 12.89 -5.48 31.98
N GLU A 80 14.02 -5.04 32.54
CA GLU A 80 15.06 -4.29 31.82
C GLU A 80 16.46 -4.65 32.33
N GLY A 81 17.41 -4.67 31.41
CA GLY A 81 18.81 -4.86 31.79
C GLY A 81 19.77 -4.36 30.72
N ASP A 82 20.93 -3.90 31.18
CA ASP A 82 21.96 -3.34 30.31
C ASP A 82 23.10 -4.34 30.09
N TYR A 83 23.62 -4.33 28.87
CA TYR A 83 24.88 -4.96 28.50
C TYR A 83 25.71 -3.99 27.63
N LYS A 84 26.82 -3.49 28.18
CA LYS A 84 27.65 -2.43 27.56
C LYS A 84 26.77 -1.23 27.15
N THR A 85 26.69 -0.91 25.86
CA THR A 85 25.87 0.17 25.28
C THR A 85 24.49 -0.28 24.82
N LEU A 86 24.06 -1.50 25.15
CA LEU A 86 22.78 -2.06 24.78
C LEU A 86 21.86 -2.17 25.99
N THR A 87 20.68 -1.56 25.89
CA THR A 87 19.58 -1.75 26.85
C THR A 87 18.55 -2.73 26.26
N VAL A 88 18.32 -3.84 26.98
CA VAL A 88 17.33 -4.86 26.61
C VAL A 88 16.16 -4.76 27.56
N ARG A 89 14.95 -4.58 26.99
CA ARG A 89 13.73 -4.45 27.80
C ARG A 89 12.58 -5.28 27.23
N GLY A 90 11.67 -5.66 28.11
CA GLY A 90 10.47 -6.38 27.70
C GLY A 90 9.53 -6.64 28.84
N ARG A 91 8.50 -7.41 28.56
CA ARG A 91 7.49 -7.79 29.53
C ARG A 91 7.29 -9.28 29.44
N ALA A 92 7.64 -10.00 30.51
CA ALA A 92 7.38 -11.44 30.62
C ALA A 92 5.91 -11.68 30.94
N ASP A 93 5.35 -12.75 30.43
CA ASP A 93 3.90 -13.01 30.55
C ASP A 93 3.49 -13.27 32.01
N GLY A 94 4.34 -13.98 32.77
CA GLY A 94 4.04 -14.16 34.17
C GLY A 94 5.17 -14.74 35.02
N TYR A 95 5.10 -14.52 36.34
CA TYR A 95 6.02 -15.05 37.32
C TYR A 95 5.27 -15.55 38.56
N ASP A 96 5.50 -16.79 38.90
CA ASP A 96 5.06 -17.41 40.16
C ASP A 96 6.19 -17.34 41.20
N PRO A 97 6.06 -16.50 42.24
CA PRO A 97 7.08 -16.38 43.29
C PRO A 97 7.21 -17.61 44.17
N GLU A 98 6.13 -18.40 44.38
CA GLU A 98 6.13 -19.56 45.26
C GLU A 98 6.83 -20.75 44.60
N GLY A 99 6.52 -21.00 43.32
CA GLY A 99 7.20 -22.01 42.51
C GLY A 99 8.56 -21.53 41.95
N ASN A 100 8.94 -20.27 42.16
CA ASN A 100 10.09 -19.63 41.53
C ASN A 100 10.14 -19.93 40.05
N GLN A 101 8.99 -19.71 39.35
CA GLN A 101 8.79 -20.08 37.97
C GLN A 101 8.39 -18.87 37.12
N LEU A 102 9.17 -18.62 36.08
CA LEU A 102 8.84 -17.62 35.04
C LEU A 102 8.18 -18.31 33.85
N GLU A 103 7.04 -17.77 33.42
CA GLU A 103 6.23 -18.32 32.34
C GLU A 103 6.26 -17.43 31.11
N GLU A 104 6.45 -18.06 29.93
CA GLU A 104 6.23 -17.47 28.61
C GLU A 104 5.02 -18.20 27.99
N ILE A 105 3.90 -17.51 27.82
CA ILE A 105 2.62 -18.09 27.38
C ILE A 105 2.50 -17.96 25.86
N LYS A 106 2.17 -19.07 25.21
CA LYS A 106 1.91 -19.11 23.78
C LYS A 106 0.58 -19.79 23.49
N THR A 107 -0.30 -19.07 22.81
CA THR A 107 -1.54 -19.65 22.32
C THR A 107 -1.29 -20.33 20.97
N TYR A 108 -1.95 -21.47 20.74
CA TYR A 108 -1.81 -22.22 19.49
C TYR A 108 -3.14 -22.89 19.10
N ARG A 109 -3.17 -23.43 17.88
CA ARG A 109 -4.24 -24.31 17.37
C ARG A 109 -3.61 -25.54 16.75
N GLY A 110 -4.24 -26.69 16.94
CA GLY A 110 -3.84 -27.96 16.34
C GLY A 110 -2.84 -28.75 17.18
N ASP A 111 -1.97 -29.53 16.53
CA ASP A 111 -1.04 -30.42 17.22
C ASP A 111 0.24 -29.70 17.65
N LEU A 112 0.47 -29.61 18.94
CA LEU A 112 1.70 -29.01 19.50
C LEU A 112 2.97 -29.79 19.11
N HIS A 113 2.87 -31.09 18.86
CA HIS A 113 4.00 -31.92 18.42
C HIS A 113 4.42 -31.66 16.98
N ALA A 114 3.51 -31.13 16.17
CA ALA A 114 3.80 -30.71 14.80
C ALA A 114 4.48 -29.32 14.72
N MET A 115 4.65 -28.62 15.84
CA MET A 115 5.36 -27.34 15.88
C MET A 115 6.83 -27.55 15.53
N ALA A 116 7.35 -26.79 14.57
CA ALA A 116 8.74 -26.84 14.18
C ALA A 116 9.68 -26.50 15.36
N ASP A 117 10.76 -27.28 15.53
CA ASP A 117 11.69 -27.11 16.66
C ASP A 117 12.29 -25.72 16.72
N ASN A 118 12.69 -25.14 15.59
CA ASN A 118 13.24 -23.79 15.53
C ASN A 118 12.26 -22.69 16.02
N LYS A 119 10.98 -22.93 15.95
CA LYS A 119 9.96 -22.06 16.53
C LYS A 119 9.89 -22.20 18.06
N ARG A 120 10.00 -23.44 18.56
CA ARG A 120 10.08 -23.71 20.00
C ARG A 120 11.36 -23.16 20.61
N ASP A 121 12.48 -23.29 19.91
CA ASP A 121 13.77 -22.75 20.34
C ASP A 121 13.75 -21.22 20.45
N LEU A 122 13.02 -20.53 19.53
CA LEU A 122 12.82 -19.09 19.65
C LEU A 122 12.01 -18.70 20.88
N HIS A 123 11.01 -19.50 21.30
CA HIS A 123 10.28 -19.27 22.54
C HIS A 123 11.16 -19.50 23.76
N TRP A 124 11.99 -20.56 23.76
CA TRP A 124 13.02 -20.79 24.80
C TRP A 124 14.04 -19.64 24.84
N ALA A 125 14.45 -19.09 23.72
CA ALA A 125 15.34 -17.94 23.70
C ALA A 125 14.73 -16.73 24.44
N GLN A 126 13.45 -16.44 24.22
CA GLN A 126 12.73 -15.35 24.89
C GLN A 126 12.66 -15.54 26.40
N VAL A 127 12.20 -16.70 26.86
CA VAL A 127 12.06 -16.96 28.30
C VAL A 127 13.41 -17.00 29.02
N LYS A 128 14.49 -17.47 28.37
CA LYS A 128 15.85 -17.42 28.92
C LYS A 128 16.34 -16.01 29.16
N ILE A 129 16.11 -15.11 28.22
CA ILE A 129 16.45 -13.68 28.38
C ILE A 129 15.65 -13.06 29.54
N TYR A 130 14.34 -13.29 29.59
CA TYR A 130 13.49 -12.84 30.68
C TYR A 130 13.94 -13.43 32.01
N GLY A 131 14.31 -14.72 32.02
CA GLY A 131 14.82 -15.41 33.21
C GLY A 131 16.05 -14.73 33.81
N TRP A 132 17.04 -14.39 33.00
CA TRP A 132 18.20 -13.61 33.47
C TRP A 132 17.77 -12.25 34.00
N LEU A 133 16.96 -11.50 33.28
CA LEU A 133 16.53 -10.16 33.68
C LEU A 133 15.80 -10.19 35.02
N LEU A 134 14.98 -11.21 35.27
CA LEU A 134 14.27 -11.42 36.51
C LEU A 134 15.22 -11.85 37.64
N CYS A 135 16.14 -12.78 37.39
CA CYS A 135 17.15 -13.19 38.36
C CYS A 135 18.00 -11.99 38.83
N LYS A 136 18.42 -11.15 37.89
CA LYS A 136 19.15 -9.90 38.18
C LYS A 136 18.31 -8.95 39.02
N ALA A 137 17.04 -8.77 38.70
CA ALA A 137 16.16 -7.83 39.40
C ALA A 137 15.82 -8.28 40.84
N LYS A 138 15.67 -9.59 41.04
CA LYS A 138 15.25 -10.17 42.34
C LYS A 138 16.40 -10.81 43.13
N GLY A 139 17.63 -10.88 42.58
CA GLY A 139 18.78 -11.49 43.23
C GLY A 139 18.69 -13.02 43.36
N LEU A 140 18.07 -13.70 42.38
CA LEU A 140 17.88 -15.15 42.40
C LEU A 140 19.14 -15.87 41.89
N THR A 141 19.44 -17.02 42.47
CA THR A 141 20.55 -17.91 42.07
C THR A 141 20.16 -18.93 41.01
N ASP A 142 18.90 -19.28 41.00
CA ASP A 142 18.29 -20.27 40.13
C ASP A 142 16.82 -19.91 39.91
N ILE A 143 16.21 -20.44 38.84
CA ILE A 143 14.83 -20.22 38.47
C ILE A 143 14.33 -21.32 37.56
N ASN A 144 13.05 -21.68 37.68
CA ASN A 144 12.36 -22.51 36.70
C ASN A 144 11.83 -21.65 35.57
N LEU A 145 12.10 -22.05 34.33
CA LEU A 145 11.54 -21.42 33.15
C LEU A 145 10.50 -22.33 32.52
N ALA A 146 9.33 -21.80 32.22
CA ALA A 146 8.22 -22.55 31.66
C ALA A 146 7.76 -21.97 30.34
N LEU A 147 7.64 -22.82 29.30
CA LEU A 147 6.86 -22.50 28.12
C LEU A 147 5.46 -23.06 28.30
N VAL A 148 4.50 -22.18 28.43
CA VAL A 148 3.08 -22.57 28.63
C VAL A 148 2.33 -22.43 27.31
N TYR A 149 1.96 -23.55 26.71
CA TYR A 149 1.19 -23.62 25.48
C TYR A 149 -0.29 -23.82 25.78
N LEU A 150 -1.14 -22.87 25.41
CA LEU A 150 -2.58 -22.97 25.55
C LEU A 150 -3.20 -23.28 24.18
N ASP A 151 -3.84 -24.43 24.05
CA ASP A 151 -4.68 -24.72 22.89
C ASP A 151 -6.01 -23.96 23.01
N ILE A 152 -6.26 -23.07 22.04
CA ILE A 152 -7.48 -22.23 22.06
C ILE A 152 -8.75 -23.06 21.85
N ALA A 153 -8.68 -24.18 21.12
CA ALA A 153 -9.85 -24.99 20.83
C ALA A 153 -10.29 -25.80 22.06
N SER A 154 -9.36 -26.46 22.73
CA SER A 154 -9.63 -27.31 23.90
C SER A 154 -9.49 -26.59 25.24
N THR A 155 -8.86 -25.41 25.24
CA THR A 155 -8.46 -24.68 26.46
C THR A 155 -7.50 -25.44 27.37
N GLN A 156 -6.84 -26.49 26.85
CA GLN A 156 -5.84 -27.26 27.60
C GLN A 156 -4.49 -26.55 27.61
N GLU A 157 -3.80 -26.60 28.75
CA GLU A 157 -2.44 -26.11 28.93
C GLU A 157 -1.45 -27.27 28.86
N THR A 158 -0.35 -27.06 28.14
CA THR A 158 0.83 -27.93 28.17
C THR A 158 2.01 -27.06 28.60
N ALA A 159 2.61 -27.36 29.75
CA ALA A 159 3.77 -26.68 30.26
C ALA A 159 5.04 -27.50 30.06
N LEU A 160 6.07 -26.89 29.46
CA LEU A 160 7.42 -27.43 29.39
C LEU A 160 8.26 -26.66 30.38
N VAL A 161 8.72 -27.29 31.45
CA VAL A 161 9.42 -26.65 32.56
C VAL A 161 10.86 -27.17 32.64
N GLU A 162 11.82 -26.28 32.71
CA GLU A 162 13.24 -26.59 32.85
C GLU A 162 13.89 -25.69 33.91
N PRO A 163 14.75 -26.24 34.80
CA PRO A 163 15.50 -25.44 35.79
C PRO A 163 16.75 -24.82 35.15
N PHE A 164 17.04 -23.57 35.50
CA PHE A 164 18.22 -22.86 35.05
C PHE A 164 18.90 -22.13 36.18
N SER A 165 20.25 -22.13 36.18
CA SER A 165 21.02 -21.26 37.04
C SER A 165 21.09 -19.83 36.52
N SER A 166 21.05 -18.85 37.39
CA SER A 166 21.22 -17.44 37.02
C SER A 166 22.54 -17.20 36.28
N ALA A 167 23.61 -17.91 36.65
CA ALA A 167 24.91 -17.82 35.96
C ALA A 167 24.82 -18.28 34.50
N GLY A 168 24.16 -19.42 34.22
CA GLY A 168 23.98 -19.91 32.83
C GLY A 168 23.06 -19.00 32.01
N LEU A 169 22.00 -18.45 32.62
CA LEU A 169 21.14 -17.47 31.95
C LEU A 169 21.86 -16.16 31.66
N LYS A 170 22.78 -15.71 32.56
CA LYS A 170 23.64 -14.56 32.33
C LYS A 170 24.52 -14.76 31.12
N GLU A 171 25.24 -15.88 31.04
CA GLU A 171 26.08 -16.22 29.92
C GLU A 171 25.30 -16.26 28.60
N TYR A 172 24.11 -16.85 28.60
CA TYR A 172 23.22 -16.85 27.44
C TYR A 172 22.81 -15.42 27.02
N PHE A 173 22.38 -14.59 28.00
CA PHE A 173 21.99 -13.20 27.76
C PHE A 173 23.16 -12.38 27.17
N GLU A 174 24.33 -12.45 27.82
CA GLU A 174 25.53 -11.73 27.38
C GLU A 174 25.94 -12.15 25.97
N HIS A 175 25.87 -13.45 25.66
CA HIS A 175 26.15 -13.97 24.30
C HIS A 175 25.17 -13.41 23.26
N GLN A 176 23.85 -13.43 23.53
CA GLN A 176 22.86 -12.86 22.60
C GLN A 176 23.06 -11.36 22.40
N CYS A 177 23.34 -10.64 23.50
CA CYS A 177 23.67 -9.22 23.44
C CYS A 177 24.94 -8.94 22.64
N GLU A 178 25.97 -9.76 22.73
CA GLU A 178 27.21 -9.60 22.00
C GLU A 178 27.03 -9.80 20.49
N LEU A 179 26.27 -10.81 20.09
CA LEU A 179 25.89 -11.02 18.69
C LEU A 179 25.12 -9.83 18.10
N PHE A 180 24.23 -9.23 18.92
CA PHE A 180 23.45 -8.09 18.47
C PHE A 180 24.26 -6.78 18.50
N LEU A 181 25.11 -6.59 19.51
CA LEU A 181 25.82 -5.33 19.74
C LEU A 181 26.71 -4.93 18.57
N ALA A 182 27.44 -5.88 18.02
CA ALA A 182 28.27 -5.63 16.83
C ALA A 182 27.49 -5.11 15.63
N TRP A 183 26.23 -5.49 15.51
CA TRP A 183 25.31 -4.97 14.50
C TRP A 183 24.74 -3.62 14.89
N ALA A 184 24.31 -3.46 16.14
CA ALA A 184 23.75 -2.22 16.69
C ALA A 184 24.76 -1.06 16.61
N GLU A 185 26.03 -1.29 16.91
CA GLU A 185 27.10 -0.29 16.81
C GLU A 185 27.30 0.18 15.37
N ARG A 186 27.27 -0.75 14.40
CA ARG A 186 27.35 -0.41 12.97
C ARG A 186 26.14 0.40 12.53
N GLU A 187 24.96 0.06 13.02
CA GLU A 187 23.73 0.80 12.72
C GLU A 187 23.73 2.21 13.29
N LEU A 188 24.21 2.39 14.51
CA LEU A 188 24.39 3.71 15.13
C LEU A 188 25.43 4.55 14.36
N ALA A 189 26.57 3.95 14.01
CA ALA A 189 27.60 4.60 13.20
C ALA A 189 27.06 5.00 11.82
N HIS A 190 26.31 4.09 11.17
CA HIS A 190 25.65 4.38 9.89
C HIS A 190 24.69 5.56 10.01
N ARG A 191 23.78 5.55 11.00
CA ARG A 191 22.80 6.65 11.21
C ARG A 191 23.50 7.98 11.46
N THR A 192 24.54 7.98 12.26
CA THR A 192 25.34 9.17 12.54
C THR A 192 25.99 9.70 11.27
N ALA A 193 26.64 8.86 10.50
CA ALA A 193 27.27 9.22 9.23
C ALA A 193 26.24 9.71 8.20
N ARG A 194 25.10 9.00 8.08
CA ARG A 194 23.96 9.38 7.23
C ARG A 194 23.46 10.79 7.58
N ASP A 195 23.18 11.03 8.85
CA ASP A 195 22.60 12.30 9.30
C ASP A 195 23.59 13.47 9.12
N ALA A 196 24.88 13.22 9.36
CA ALA A 196 25.93 14.19 9.10
C ALA A 196 26.04 14.53 7.60
N ALA A 197 25.95 13.52 6.72
CA ALA A 197 25.97 13.72 5.26
C ALA A 197 24.71 14.41 4.75
N LEU A 198 23.51 13.96 5.19
CA LEU A 198 22.24 14.57 4.81
C LEU A 198 22.10 16.02 5.28
N SER A 199 22.69 16.38 6.41
CA SER A 199 22.72 17.79 6.87
C SER A 199 23.42 18.71 5.86
N LYS A 200 24.39 18.20 5.13
CA LYS A 200 25.16 18.92 4.09
C LYS A 200 24.62 18.71 2.68
N LEU A 201 23.58 17.87 2.51
CA LEU A 201 23.06 17.50 1.20
C LEU A 201 22.67 18.74 0.38
N ALA A 202 23.24 18.86 -0.81
CA ALA A 202 22.88 19.86 -1.80
C ALA A 202 21.87 19.31 -2.80
N PHE A 203 21.19 20.20 -3.50
CA PHE A 203 20.25 19.79 -4.56
C PHE A 203 21.03 19.17 -5.72
N ALA A 204 20.58 18.02 -6.22
CA ALA A 204 21.32 17.22 -7.19
C ALA A 204 21.40 17.82 -8.61
N HIS A 205 20.67 18.88 -8.88
CA HIS A 205 20.73 19.63 -10.14
C HIS A 205 21.31 21.03 -9.89
N PRO A 206 21.87 21.72 -10.95
CA PRO A 206 22.42 23.05 -10.79
C PRO A 206 21.42 24.09 -10.29
N SER A 207 20.14 23.94 -10.61
CA SER A 207 19.05 24.83 -10.19
C SER A 207 17.72 24.09 -10.09
N PHE A 208 16.80 24.64 -9.32
CA PHE A 208 15.41 24.20 -9.31
C PHE A 208 14.71 24.61 -10.60
N ARG A 209 13.83 23.74 -11.09
CA ARG A 209 12.89 24.11 -12.16
C ARG A 209 11.85 25.10 -11.63
N PRO A 210 11.19 25.90 -12.49
CA PRO A 210 10.08 26.74 -12.08
C PRO A 210 9.02 25.94 -11.30
N GLY A 211 8.59 26.45 -10.14
CA GLY A 211 7.64 25.78 -9.23
C GLY A 211 8.22 24.66 -8.36
N GLN A 212 9.28 23.97 -8.81
CA GLN A 212 9.87 22.84 -8.05
C GLN A 212 10.39 23.26 -6.67
N ARG A 213 10.93 24.48 -6.55
CA ARG A 213 11.41 25.03 -5.28
C ARG A 213 10.27 25.21 -4.29
N ALA A 214 9.13 25.75 -4.73
CA ALA A 214 7.95 25.94 -3.88
C ALA A 214 7.42 24.60 -3.35
N LEU A 215 7.40 23.56 -4.21
CA LEU A 215 7.07 22.20 -3.79
C LEU A 215 8.06 21.68 -2.73
N ALA A 216 9.36 21.83 -2.98
CA ALA A 216 10.40 21.36 -2.06
C ALA A 216 10.32 22.06 -0.69
N GLU A 217 10.09 23.37 -0.68
CA GLU A 217 9.90 24.14 0.56
C GLU A 217 8.64 23.70 1.32
N ALA A 218 7.53 23.43 0.61
CA ALA A 218 6.30 22.93 1.22
C ALA A 218 6.51 21.56 1.87
N VAL A 219 7.17 20.61 1.19
CA VAL A 219 7.50 19.29 1.73
C VAL A 219 8.42 19.39 2.94
N TYR A 220 9.47 20.23 2.86
CA TYR A 220 10.37 20.45 3.99
C TYR A 220 9.65 21.01 5.22
N LYS A 221 8.83 22.07 5.03
CA LYS A 221 8.00 22.66 6.11
C LYS A 221 7.04 21.64 6.71
N THR A 222 6.44 20.79 5.86
CA THR A 222 5.54 19.73 6.29
C THR A 222 6.25 18.72 7.18
N ALA A 223 7.42 18.25 6.77
CA ALA A 223 8.25 17.35 7.57
C ALA A 223 8.69 18.02 8.89
N SER A 224 9.10 19.30 8.83
CA SER A 224 9.53 20.04 10.03
C SER A 224 8.42 20.23 11.06
N ASN A 225 7.17 20.31 10.62
CA ASN A 225 6.00 20.53 11.48
C ASN A 225 5.25 19.23 11.85
N GLY A 226 5.67 18.08 11.37
CA GLY A 226 5.00 16.81 11.63
C GLY A 226 3.56 16.78 11.11
N LYS A 227 3.33 17.20 9.86
CA LYS A 227 1.99 17.34 9.26
C LYS A 227 1.83 16.55 7.98
N CYS A 228 0.61 16.57 7.45
CA CYS A 228 0.33 16.10 6.10
C CYS A 228 0.30 17.28 5.11
N LEU A 229 0.67 17.00 3.86
CA LEU A 229 0.62 17.93 2.73
C LEU A 229 -0.10 17.29 1.56
N MET A 230 -0.96 18.04 0.92
CA MET A 230 -1.44 17.77 -0.43
C MET A 230 -0.82 18.78 -1.39
N ALA A 231 -0.12 18.32 -2.42
CA ALA A 231 0.54 19.16 -3.39
C ALA A 231 0.04 18.83 -4.81
N GLN A 232 -0.69 19.75 -5.41
CA GLN A 232 -0.98 19.69 -6.83
C GLN A 232 0.18 20.30 -7.59
N ALA A 233 0.81 19.50 -8.46
CA ALA A 233 1.97 19.93 -9.23
C ALA A 233 1.96 19.28 -10.61
N THR A 234 1.96 20.07 -11.66
CA THR A 234 1.88 19.60 -13.04
C THR A 234 3.01 18.65 -13.41
N THR A 235 2.81 17.89 -14.49
CA THR A 235 3.88 17.03 -15.05
C THR A 235 5.06 17.91 -15.51
N GLY A 236 6.27 17.36 -15.56
CA GLY A 236 7.45 18.11 -16.02
C GLY A 236 8.15 18.98 -14.97
N ILE A 237 7.50 19.30 -13.85
CA ILE A 237 8.07 20.13 -12.77
C ILE A 237 9.20 19.44 -11.98
N GLY A 238 9.33 18.11 -12.10
CA GLY A 238 10.30 17.33 -11.32
C GLY A 238 9.82 16.99 -9.92
N LYS A 239 8.56 16.56 -9.78
CA LYS A 239 7.91 16.21 -8.51
C LYS A 239 8.75 15.26 -7.66
N THR A 240 9.27 14.19 -8.26
CA THR A 240 10.01 13.13 -7.57
C THR A 240 11.22 13.70 -6.82
N MET A 241 12.09 14.44 -7.49
CA MET A 241 13.25 15.09 -6.86
C MET A 241 12.81 16.21 -5.92
N GLY A 242 11.77 16.97 -6.30
CA GLY A 242 11.20 18.05 -5.49
C GLY A 242 10.55 17.59 -4.18
N THR A 243 10.31 16.28 -4.01
CA THR A 243 9.75 15.69 -2.79
C THR A 243 10.78 14.85 -2.02
N ILE A 244 11.60 14.06 -2.71
CA ILE A 244 12.65 13.24 -2.08
C ILE A 244 13.71 14.12 -1.41
N PHE A 245 14.29 15.07 -2.14
CA PHE A 245 15.37 15.92 -1.64
C PHE A 245 15.03 16.64 -0.33
N PRO A 246 13.92 17.40 -0.24
CA PRO A 246 13.60 18.11 1.00
C PRO A 246 13.32 17.18 2.19
N LEU A 247 12.74 15.99 1.95
CA LEU A 247 12.49 15.04 3.01
C LEU A 247 13.79 14.39 3.51
N LEU A 248 14.73 14.03 2.61
CA LEU A 248 16.08 13.59 2.99
C LEU A 248 16.80 14.68 3.79
N LYS A 249 16.70 15.94 3.39
CA LYS A 249 17.28 17.08 4.10
C LYS A 249 16.67 17.29 5.49
N ALA A 250 15.39 16.95 5.67
CA ALA A 250 14.70 17.05 6.95
C ALA A 250 15.01 15.87 7.90
N MET A 251 15.46 14.73 7.40
CA MET A 251 15.68 13.52 8.20
C MET A 251 16.54 13.76 9.45
N PRO A 252 17.71 14.40 9.37
CA PRO A 252 18.57 14.60 10.56
C PRO A 252 17.90 15.49 11.60
N THR A 253 17.34 16.62 11.17
CA THR A 253 16.76 17.63 12.08
C THR A 253 15.47 17.14 12.73
N GLN A 254 14.71 16.31 12.03
CA GLN A 254 13.47 15.74 12.52
C GLN A 254 13.63 14.34 13.12
N ARG A 255 14.84 13.82 13.13
CA ARG A 255 15.17 12.47 13.64
C ARG A 255 14.29 11.41 12.99
N LEU A 256 14.13 11.48 11.66
CA LEU A 256 13.36 10.48 10.93
C LEU A 256 14.19 9.19 10.79
N ASP A 257 13.58 8.09 11.16
CA ASP A 257 14.18 6.77 10.99
C ASP A 257 14.16 6.32 9.52
N LYS A 258 13.06 6.57 8.83
CA LYS A 258 12.78 6.07 7.48
C LYS A 258 12.09 7.11 6.60
N LEU A 259 12.34 6.97 5.30
CA LEU A 259 11.57 7.60 4.25
C LEU A 259 10.90 6.49 3.41
N PHE A 260 9.58 6.55 3.23
CA PHE A 260 8.85 5.66 2.34
C PHE A 260 8.38 6.44 1.11
N PHE A 261 8.82 6.01 -0.08
CA PHE A 261 8.32 6.53 -1.34
C PHE A 261 7.37 5.50 -1.96
N LEU A 262 6.11 5.84 -2.04
CA LEU A 262 5.04 4.94 -2.43
C LEU A 262 4.44 5.39 -3.77
N ALA A 263 4.38 4.47 -4.74
CA ALA A 263 3.87 4.74 -6.08
C ALA A 263 2.86 3.67 -6.50
N ALA A 264 1.82 4.09 -7.19
CA ALA A 264 0.76 3.19 -7.68
C ALA A 264 1.23 2.21 -8.78
N LYS A 265 2.29 2.58 -9.52
CA LYS A 265 2.73 1.86 -10.73
C LYS A 265 4.25 1.70 -10.75
N THR A 266 4.74 0.65 -11.43
CA THR A 266 6.17 0.37 -11.60
C THR A 266 6.98 1.54 -12.17
N PRO A 267 6.52 2.29 -13.20
CA PRO A 267 7.26 3.45 -13.69
C PRO A 267 7.53 4.52 -12.63
N GLY A 268 6.57 4.78 -11.71
CA GLY A 268 6.75 5.72 -10.61
C GLY A 268 7.86 5.28 -9.64
N ARG A 269 7.92 3.96 -9.31
CA ARG A 269 9.01 3.43 -8.50
C ARG A 269 10.38 3.59 -9.18
N LYS A 270 10.46 3.30 -10.48
CA LYS A 270 11.69 3.50 -11.24
C LYS A 270 12.16 4.95 -11.20
N LEU A 271 11.26 5.91 -11.41
CA LEU A 271 11.60 7.34 -11.32
C LEU A 271 12.13 7.73 -9.93
N ALA A 272 11.62 7.13 -8.86
CA ALA A 272 12.13 7.36 -7.51
C ALA A 272 13.54 6.80 -7.33
N LEU A 273 13.79 5.58 -7.80
CA LEU A 273 15.12 4.95 -7.76
C LEU A 273 16.14 5.75 -8.59
N ASP A 274 15.76 6.18 -9.79
CA ASP A 274 16.60 7.02 -10.65
C ASP A 274 16.94 8.38 -9.98
N ALA A 275 15.95 8.98 -9.28
CA ALA A 275 16.18 10.21 -8.54
C ALA A 275 17.11 10.00 -7.33
N LEU A 276 16.97 8.90 -6.61
CA LEU A 276 17.86 8.55 -5.50
C LEU A 276 19.29 8.24 -5.98
N ALA A 277 19.43 7.53 -7.09
CA ALA A 277 20.72 7.29 -7.72
C ALA A 277 21.40 8.60 -8.18
N LEU A 278 20.62 9.59 -8.65
CA LEU A 278 21.15 10.91 -8.96
C LEU A 278 21.62 11.66 -7.71
N VAL A 279 20.89 11.55 -6.58
CA VAL A 279 21.32 12.13 -5.30
C VAL A 279 22.64 11.51 -4.85
N ASP A 280 22.76 10.19 -4.92
CA ASP A 280 24.00 9.47 -4.58
C ASP A 280 25.18 9.92 -5.47
N LYS A 281 24.98 9.97 -6.78
CA LYS A 281 26.00 10.44 -7.74
C LYS A 281 26.43 11.88 -7.49
N SER A 282 25.50 12.76 -7.08
CA SER A 282 25.80 14.18 -6.80
C SER A 282 26.45 14.41 -5.43
N SER A 283 26.38 13.44 -4.55
CA SER A 283 26.92 13.52 -3.20
C SER A 283 27.78 12.27 -2.89
N PRO A 284 29.02 12.22 -3.42
CA PRO A 284 29.90 11.06 -3.24
C PRO A 284 30.06 10.68 -1.77
N ASN A 285 30.00 9.40 -1.47
CA ASN A 285 30.05 8.85 -0.10
C ASN A 285 28.83 9.18 0.77
N LEU A 286 27.67 9.46 0.20
CA LEU A 286 26.42 9.54 0.96
C LEU A 286 26.05 8.13 1.45
N PRO A 287 26.10 7.84 2.76
CA PRO A 287 25.77 6.52 3.26
C PRO A 287 24.25 6.37 3.38
N LEU A 288 23.56 6.30 2.23
CA LEU A 288 22.11 6.16 2.17
C LEU A 288 21.74 4.78 1.63
N ARG A 289 21.08 3.97 2.46
CA ARG A 289 20.60 2.64 2.06
C ARG A 289 19.21 2.73 1.45
N VAL A 290 19.09 2.40 0.17
CA VAL A 290 17.84 2.44 -0.59
C VAL A 290 17.40 1.04 -0.93
N LEU A 291 16.12 0.69 -0.68
CA LEU A 291 15.53 -0.61 -0.97
C LEU A 291 14.30 -0.45 -1.89
N GLU A 292 14.18 -1.29 -2.90
CA GLU A 292 12.93 -1.50 -3.64
C GLU A 292 12.19 -2.72 -3.10
N LEU A 293 10.94 -2.52 -2.66
CA LEU A 293 10.02 -3.62 -2.32
C LEU A 293 9.18 -4.01 -3.54
N VAL A 294 9.24 -5.29 -3.87
CA VAL A 294 8.55 -5.88 -5.02
C VAL A 294 7.62 -6.99 -4.53
N ALA A 295 6.42 -7.08 -5.08
CA ALA A 295 5.43 -8.10 -4.74
C ALA A 295 5.98 -9.53 -4.94
N ARG A 296 5.44 -10.47 -4.15
CA ARG A 296 5.93 -11.85 -4.09
C ARG A 296 5.93 -12.54 -5.46
N ASP A 297 4.88 -12.38 -6.24
CA ASP A 297 4.73 -12.92 -7.60
C ASP A 297 5.87 -12.50 -8.55
N LYS A 298 6.45 -11.32 -8.32
CA LYS A 298 7.55 -10.75 -9.11
C LYS A 298 8.95 -11.03 -8.56
N ALA A 299 9.04 -11.43 -7.29
CA ALA A 299 10.32 -11.66 -6.59
C ALA A 299 10.61 -13.14 -6.32
N CYS A 300 9.58 -14.01 -6.38
CA CYS A 300 9.71 -15.43 -6.10
C CYS A 300 10.39 -16.17 -7.26
N GLU A 301 11.44 -16.95 -6.97
CA GLU A 301 12.15 -17.79 -7.94
C GLU A 301 11.45 -19.14 -8.18
N HIS A 302 10.59 -19.57 -7.27
CA HIS A 302 9.89 -20.85 -7.31
C HIS A 302 8.39 -20.67 -6.99
N PRO A 303 7.62 -20.01 -7.87
CA PRO A 303 6.20 -19.74 -7.62
C PRO A 303 5.34 -21.01 -7.52
N ASP A 304 5.81 -22.10 -8.09
CA ASP A 304 5.23 -23.44 -8.09
C ASP A 304 5.46 -24.23 -6.78
N LYS A 305 6.29 -23.69 -5.86
CA LYS A 305 6.67 -24.37 -4.62
C LYS A 305 6.09 -23.70 -3.38
N ALA A 306 5.76 -24.51 -2.39
CA ALA A 306 5.37 -24.00 -1.08
C ALA A 306 6.59 -23.41 -0.33
N CYS A 307 6.36 -22.38 0.49
CA CYS A 307 7.45 -21.68 1.19
C CYS A 307 7.82 -22.37 2.50
N HIS A 308 8.43 -23.56 2.40
CA HIS A 308 9.06 -24.28 3.51
C HIS A 308 10.27 -25.09 3.01
N GLY A 309 11.18 -25.47 3.93
CA GLY A 309 12.45 -26.10 3.60
C GLY A 309 12.36 -27.42 2.84
N ASP A 310 11.31 -28.20 3.04
CA ASP A 310 11.11 -29.49 2.34
C ASP A 310 10.73 -29.32 0.87
N SER A 311 10.14 -28.16 0.51
CA SER A 311 9.67 -27.89 -0.86
C SER A 311 10.58 -26.90 -1.60
N CYS A 312 10.93 -25.78 -0.97
CA CYS A 312 11.66 -24.70 -1.60
C CYS A 312 13.14 -24.68 -1.17
N PRO A 313 14.11 -24.82 -2.08
CA PRO A 313 15.54 -24.85 -1.74
C PRO A 313 16.05 -23.53 -1.16
N LEU A 314 15.36 -22.39 -1.45
CA LEU A 314 15.70 -21.08 -0.91
C LEU A 314 15.07 -20.82 0.48
N ALA A 315 14.15 -21.69 0.92
CA ALA A 315 13.60 -21.67 2.26
C ALA A 315 14.42 -22.55 3.22
N LYS A 316 15.02 -23.63 2.70
CA LYS A 316 15.84 -24.57 3.50
C LYS A 316 17.08 -23.87 4.06
N GLY A 317 17.25 -23.91 5.39
CA GLY A 317 18.36 -23.25 6.10
C GLY A 317 18.40 -21.73 5.89
N PHE A 318 17.24 -21.11 5.70
CA PHE A 318 17.15 -19.68 5.41
C PHE A 318 17.76 -18.83 6.54
N TYR A 319 17.36 -19.10 7.78
CA TYR A 319 17.81 -18.30 8.93
C TYR A 319 19.27 -18.50 9.27
N ASP A 320 19.87 -19.66 8.93
CA ASP A 320 21.30 -19.94 9.12
C ASP A 320 22.17 -19.08 8.19
N ARG A 321 21.66 -18.77 7.01
CA ARG A 321 22.35 -17.98 5.97
C ARG A 321 21.96 -16.51 5.98
N LEU A 322 20.87 -16.17 6.63
CA LEU A 322 20.35 -14.80 6.68
C LEU A 322 21.37 -13.78 7.25
N PRO A 323 22.14 -14.04 8.33
CA PRO A 323 23.10 -13.06 8.84
C PRO A 323 24.14 -12.63 7.81
N GLN A 324 24.68 -13.58 7.04
CA GLN A 324 25.66 -13.30 5.98
C GLN A 324 25.02 -12.59 4.79
N ALA A 325 23.83 -13.02 4.38
CA ALA A 325 23.08 -12.37 3.30
C ALA A 325 22.68 -10.94 3.67
N ARG A 326 22.25 -10.70 4.91
CA ARG A 326 21.96 -9.36 5.45
C ARG A 326 23.19 -8.46 5.39
N TYR A 327 24.35 -8.97 5.82
CA TYR A 327 25.60 -8.23 5.72
C TYR A 327 25.97 -7.87 4.28
N ALA A 328 25.92 -8.84 3.37
CA ALA A 328 26.17 -8.61 1.95
C ALA A 328 25.18 -7.61 1.33
N ALA A 329 23.89 -7.68 1.71
CA ALA A 329 22.88 -6.73 1.26
C ALA A 329 23.16 -5.30 1.74
N VAL A 330 23.59 -5.12 2.99
CA VAL A 330 24.01 -3.81 3.51
C VAL A 330 25.23 -3.29 2.77
N GLN A 331 26.20 -4.13 2.44
CA GLN A 331 27.37 -3.72 1.65
C GLN A 331 26.96 -3.32 0.23
N SER A 332 26.08 -4.09 -0.42
CA SER A 332 25.54 -3.75 -1.74
C SER A 332 24.76 -2.43 -1.69
N ALA A 333 23.95 -2.19 -0.64
CA ALA A 333 23.22 -0.95 -0.44
C ALA A 333 24.15 0.27 -0.26
N SER A 334 25.38 0.07 0.17
CA SER A 334 26.37 1.15 0.31
C SER A 334 27.06 1.50 -1.01
N GLN A 335 26.87 0.68 -2.05
CA GLN A 335 27.42 0.87 -3.40
C GLN A 335 26.36 1.30 -4.42
N GLY A 336 25.08 1.31 -4.03
CA GLY A 336 23.94 1.66 -4.86
C GLY A 336 22.62 1.24 -4.23
N SER A 337 21.54 1.35 -4.98
CA SER A 337 20.22 0.92 -4.51
C SER A 337 20.09 -0.60 -4.53
N LEU A 338 19.52 -1.18 -3.47
CA LEU A 338 19.00 -2.55 -3.48
C LEU A 338 17.69 -2.60 -4.27
N ASP A 339 17.77 -2.44 -5.56
CA ASP A 339 16.64 -2.68 -6.45
C ASP A 339 16.33 -4.19 -6.57
N LYS A 340 15.29 -4.53 -7.30
CA LYS A 340 14.90 -5.93 -7.53
C LYS A 340 16.08 -6.82 -7.96
N THR A 341 16.93 -6.33 -8.83
CA THR A 341 18.03 -7.10 -9.42
C THR A 341 19.18 -7.29 -8.43
N ALA A 342 19.66 -6.20 -7.83
CA ALA A 342 20.73 -6.23 -6.85
C ALA A 342 20.38 -7.10 -5.63
N LEU A 343 19.14 -6.97 -5.12
CA LEU A 343 18.67 -7.79 -4.01
C LEU A 343 18.57 -9.27 -4.37
N ARG A 344 18.08 -9.58 -5.58
CA ARG A 344 18.01 -10.94 -6.11
C ARG A 344 19.39 -11.59 -6.19
N ASP A 345 20.37 -10.87 -6.70
CA ASP A 345 21.73 -11.38 -6.86
C ASP A 345 22.37 -11.70 -5.50
N VAL A 346 22.21 -10.83 -4.51
CA VAL A 346 22.63 -11.10 -3.12
C VAL A 346 21.92 -12.32 -2.57
N ALA A 347 20.60 -12.40 -2.70
CA ALA A 347 19.81 -13.51 -2.17
C ALA A 347 20.23 -14.87 -2.79
N LEU A 348 20.40 -14.93 -4.10
CA LEU A 348 20.78 -16.16 -4.79
C LEU A 348 22.22 -16.57 -4.49
N THR A 349 23.16 -15.62 -4.35
CA THR A 349 24.53 -15.89 -3.91
C THR A 349 24.54 -16.60 -2.56
N HIS A 350 23.67 -16.18 -1.64
CA HIS A 350 23.55 -16.80 -0.33
C HIS A 350 22.48 -17.90 -0.26
N ARG A 351 21.87 -18.28 -1.40
CA ARG A 351 20.83 -19.33 -1.50
C ARG A 351 19.65 -19.13 -0.55
N ILE A 352 19.19 -17.90 -0.41
CA ILE A 352 17.99 -17.56 0.37
C ILE A 352 16.93 -16.89 -0.52
N CYS A 353 15.68 -16.84 -0.01
CA CYS A 353 14.57 -16.27 -0.75
C CYS A 353 14.72 -14.74 -0.91
N PRO A 354 14.71 -14.18 -2.15
CA PRO A 354 14.81 -12.73 -2.37
C PRO A 354 13.66 -11.94 -1.73
N TYR A 355 12.44 -12.46 -1.79
CA TYR A 355 11.28 -11.79 -1.23
C TYR A 355 11.38 -11.59 0.29
N TYR A 356 11.82 -12.62 1.03
CA TYR A 356 11.98 -12.53 2.49
C TYR A 356 13.25 -11.78 2.89
N LEU A 357 14.31 -11.81 2.07
CA LEU A 357 15.44 -10.91 2.26
C LEU A 357 15.03 -9.43 2.10
N ALA A 358 14.14 -9.11 1.14
CA ALA A 358 13.61 -7.76 0.98
C ALA A 358 12.88 -7.27 2.23
N GLN A 359 12.06 -8.13 2.84
CA GLN A 359 11.36 -7.80 4.09
C GLN A 359 12.32 -7.57 5.25
N GLU A 360 13.36 -8.41 5.38
CA GLU A 360 14.43 -8.21 6.36
C GLU A 360 15.13 -6.87 6.15
N MET A 361 15.51 -6.55 4.90
CA MET A 361 16.21 -5.32 4.56
C MET A 361 15.36 -4.06 4.72
N ALA A 362 14.03 -4.15 4.76
CA ALA A 362 13.16 -3.03 5.10
C ALA A 362 13.47 -2.48 6.51
N THR A 363 13.89 -3.34 7.44
CA THR A 363 14.35 -2.91 8.77
C THR A 363 15.63 -2.08 8.71
N TRP A 364 16.54 -2.37 7.81
CA TRP A 364 17.90 -1.84 7.77
C TRP A 364 18.15 -0.79 6.69
N SER A 365 17.14 -0.48 5.88
CA SER A 365 17.21 0.56 4.85
C SER A 365 16.68 1.89 5.36
N ASP A 366 17.24 3.00 4.88
CA ASP A 366 16.84 4.37 5.23
C ASP A 366 15.67 4.84 4.36
N VAL A 367 15.69 4.46 3.10
CA VAL A 367 14.66 4.78 2.10
C VAL A 367 14.09 3.47 1.56
N VAL A 368 12.77 3.36 1.57
CA VAL A 368 12.06 2.22 0.98
C VAL A 368 11.13 2.73 -0.11
N VAL A 369 11.33 2.22 -1.32
CA VAL A 369 10.50 2.50 -2.49
C VAL A 369 9.58 1.30 -2.74
N GLY A 370 8.27 1.51 -2.79
CA GLY A 370 7.30 0.42 -2.94
C GLY A 370 5.96 0.83 -3.51
N ASP A 371 5.04 -0.15 -3.57
CA ASP A 371 3.63 0.10 -3.90
C ASP A 371 2.88 0.64 -2.67
N TYR A 372 1.75 1.33 -2.89
CA TYR A 372 0.86 1.83 -1.84
C TYR A 372 0.47 0.76 -0.83
N ASN A 373 0.26 -0.49 -1.28
CA ASN A 373 -0.18 -1.60 -0.46
C ASN A 373 0.78 -1.87 0.70
N TYR A 374 2.09 -1.61 0.54
CA TYR A 374 3.06 -1.82 1.61
C TYR A 374 2.83 -0.95 2.85
N TYR A 375 2.11 0.18 2.72
CA TYR A 375 1.81 1.06 3.85
C TYR A 375 0.32 1.21 4.13
N PHE A 376 -0.54 1.13 3.10
CA PHE A 376 -1.96 1.48 3.22
C PHE A 376 -2.93 0.30 3.21
N ASP A 377 -2.50 -0.91 2.85
CA ASP A 377 -3.35 -2.11 2.84
C ASP A 377 -3.65 -2.63 4.26
N THR A 378 -4.63 -3.50 4.41
CA THR A 378 -4.99 -4.18 5.66
C THR A 378 -3.81 -4.95 6.27
N SER A 379 -2.97 -5.56 5.44
CA SER A 379 -1.79 -6.35 5.81
C SER A 379 -0.47 -5.61 5.56
N ALA A 380 -0.47 -4.28 5.61
CA ALA A 380 0.64 -3.42 5.22
C ALA A 380 1.91 -3.65 6.07
N LEU A 381 2.94 -4.22 5.45
CA LEU A 381 4.24 -4.51 6.07
C LEU A 381 4.88 -3.27 6.71
N LEU A 382 5.05 -2.20 5.93
CA LEU A 382 5.74 -0.98 6.40
C LEU A 382 4.99 -0.26 7.51
N HIS A 383 3.66 -0.22 7.44
CA HIS A 383 2.85 0.35 8.52
C HIS A 383 2.97 -0.49 9.80
N THR A 384 2.87 -1.82 9.70
CA THR A 384 3.04 -2.73 10.83
C THR A 384 4.42 -2.56 11.48
N MET A 385 5.48 -2.46 10.66
CA MET A 385 6.84 -2.20 11.15
C MET A 385 6.95 -0.82 11.79
N THR A 386 6.34 0.21 11.20
CA THR A 386 6.33 1.57 11.76
C THR A 386 5.76 1.58 13.18
N VAL A 387 4.61 0.93 13.38
CA VAL A 387 3.98 0.85 14.71
C VAL A 387 4.78 -0.03 15.66
N LYS A 388 5.20 -1.22 15.22
CA LYS A 388 5.95 -2.21 16.04
C LYS A 388 7.28 -1.63 16.56
N HIS A 389 8.02 -0.93 15.69
CA HIS A 389 9.33 -0.38 16.01
C HIS A 389 9.29 1.10 16.45
N GLN A 390 8.07 1.68 16.51
CA GLN A 390 7.87 3.09 16.84
C GLN A 390 8.71 4.03 15.95
N TRP A 391 8.85 3.68 14.66
CA TRP A 391 9.64 4.47 13.73
C TRP A 391 9.00 5.82 13.46
N ARG A 392 9.82 6.82 13.40
CA ARG A 392 9.46 8.15 12.97
C ARG A 392 9.66 8.25 11.46
N VAL A 393 8.59 8.16 10.69
CA VAL A 393 8.66 7.99 9.23
C VAL A 393 8.14 9.19 8.48
N GLY A 394 8.79 9.51 7.36
CA GLY A 394 8.28 10.42 6.33
C GLY A 394 7.72 9.60 5.16
N VAL A 395 6.48 9.85 4.75
CA VAL A 395 5.80 9.13 3.68
C VAL A 395 5.56 10.05 2.49
N LEU A 396 6.02 9.64 1.31
CA LEU A 396 5.78 10.29 0.02
C LEU A 396 4.84 9.42 -0.81
N VAL A 397 3.73 9.99 -1.27
CA VAL A 397 2.71 9.30 -2.08
C VAL A 397 2.65 9.95 -3.46
N ASP A 398 3.25 9.29 -4.44
CA ASP A 398 3.30 9.75 -5.83
C ASP A 398 2.02 9.36 -6.58
N GLU A 399 1.59 10.21 -7.52
CA GLU A 399 0.34 10.06 -8.27
C GLU A 399 -0.86 9.79 -7.34
N ALA A 400 -0.92 10.56 -6.25
CA ALA A 400 -1.86 10.38 -5.14
C ALA A 400 -3.34 10.46 -5.55
N HIS A 401 -3.65 10.94 -6.75
CA HIS A 401 -4.99 10.88 -7.31
C HIS A 401 -5.53 9.44 -7.45
N ASN A 402 -4.64 8.46 -7.58
CA ASN A 402 -5.02 7.04 -7.63
C ASN A 402 -5.39 6.47 -6.25
N MET A 403 -5.07 7.19 -5.17
CA MET A 403 -5.18 6.66 -3.81
C MET A 403 -6.62 6.35 -3.40
N VAL A 404 -7.60 7.12 -3.90
CA VAL A 404 -9.02 6.90 -3.58
C VAL A 404 -9.51 5.54 -4.11
N GLU A 405 -9.30 5.29 -5.39
CA GLU A 405 -9.68 4.03 -6.05
C GLU A 405 -8.92 2.82 -5.46
N ARG A 406 -7.61 2.99 -5.25
CA ARG A 406 -6.76 1.95 -4.67
C ARG A 406 -7.18 1.62 -3.25
N ALA A 407 -7.46 2.62 -2.42
CA ALA A 407 -7.89 2.39 -1.06
C ALA A 407 -9.29 1.75 -0.99
N ARG A 408 -10.23 2.18 -1.83
CA ARG A 408 -11.52 1.49 -1.95
C ARG A 408 -11.33 0.01 -2.26
N SER A 409 -10.47 -0.33 -3.21
CA SER A 409 -10.15 -1.72 -3.54
C SER A 409 -9.51 -2.49 -2.38
N MET A 410 -8.57 -1.88 -1.63
CA MET A 410 -7.90 -2.51 -0.48
C MET A 410 -8.87 -2.90 0.64
N TYR A 411 -9.95 -2.14 0.79
CA TYR A 411 -10.95 -2.31 1.86
C TYR A 411 -12.30 -2.80 1.34
N SER A 412 -12.29 -3.44 0.18
CA SER A 412 -13.43 -4.16 -0.40
C SER A 412 -13.13 -5.65 -0.47
N ALA A 413 -14.16 -6.47 -0.39
CA ALA A 413 -14.04 -7.93 -0.50
C ALA A 413 -15.18 -8.49 -1.35
N ALA A 414 -14.92 -9.58 -2.06
CA ALA A 414 -15.91 -10.31 -2.82
C ALA A 414 -15.81 -11.80 -2.54
N LEU A 415 -16.93 -12.49 -2.60
CA LEU A 415 -17.00 -13.96 -2.59
C LEU A 415 -17.83 -14.44 -3.75
N SER A 416 -17.27 -15.30 -4.57
CA SER A 416 -17.93 -15.91 -5.72
C SER A 416 -18.51 -17.28 -5.37
N GLN A 417 -19.80 -17.47 -5.58
CA GLN A 417 -20.45 -18.78 -5.41
C GLN A 417 -19.91 -19.83 -6.39
N ARG A 418 -19.59 -19.42 -7.62
CA ARG A 418 -18.97 -20.31 -8.62
C ARG A 418 -17.62 -20.84 -8.15
N GLN A 419 -16.77 -19.99 -7.56
CA GLN A 419 -15.49 -20.41 -7.00
C GLN A 419 -15.71 -21.35 -5.80
N LEU A 420 -16.65 -21.05 -4.90
CA LEU A 420 -17.03 -21.93 -3.79
C LEU A 420 -17.45 -23.32 -4.29
N GLN A 421 -18.26 -23.42 -5.36
CA GLN A 421 -18.69 -24.68 -5.96
C GLN A 421 -17.51 -25.46 -6.57
N ALA A 422 -16.59 -24.76 -7.28
CA ALA A 422 -15.41 -25.40 -7.85
C ALA A 422 -14.51 -25.98 -6.73
N VAL A 423 -14.26 -25.21 -5.68
CA VAL A 423 -13.48 -25.65 -4.51
C VAL A 423 -14.17 -26.81 -3.79
N HIS A 424 -15.51 -26.77 -3.63
CA HIS A 424 -16.27 -27.85 -3.03
C HIS A 424 -16.09 -29.17 -3.81
N ALA A 425 -16.17 -29.14 -5.14
CA ALA A 425 -16.04 -30.32 -6.00
C ALA A 425 -14.65 -30.99 -5.85
N ALA A 426 -13.59 -30.17 -5.75
CA ALA A 426 -12.20 -30.65 -5.62
C ALA A 426 -11.80 -31.00 -4.17
N SER A 427 -12.55 -30.53 -3.16
CA SER A 427 -12.16 -30.59 -1.76
C SER A 427 -12.21 -31.99 -1.14
N PRO A 428 -11.34 -32.30 -0.17
CA PRO A 428 -11.41 -33.51 0.65
C PRO A 428 -12.71 -33.62 1.45
N LYS A 429 -13.11 -34.85 1.78
CA LYS A 429 -14.34 -35.13 2.54
C LYS A 429 -14.44 -34.33 3.86
N ALA A 430 -13.32 -34.07 4.51
CA ALA A 430 -13.26 -33.37 5.80
C ALA A 430 -13.84 -31.94 5.73
N VAL A 431 -13.62 -31.22 4.64
CA VAL A 431 -14.11 -29.83 4.46
C VAL A 431 -15.35 -29.75 3.57
N ARG A 432 -15.66 -30.81 2.80
CA ARG A 432 -16.75 -30.81 1.82
C ARG A 432 -18.11 -30.49 2.44
N SER A 433 -18.44 -31.10 3.60
CA SER A 433 -19.73 -30.88 4.27
C SER A 433 -19.95 -29.43 4.72
N VAL A 434 -18.92 -28.74 5.19
CA VAL A 434 -19.06 -27.35 5.60
C VAL A 434 -19.16 -26.42 4.40
N LEU A 435 -18.43 -26.70 3.31
CA LEU A 435 -18.55 -25.96 2.05
C LEU A 435 -19.94 -26.11 1.43
N GLU A 436 -20.54 -27.31 1.53
CA GLU A 436 -21.91 -27.54 1.13
C GLU A 436 -22.92 -26.71 1.91
N LYS A 437 -22.77 -26.66 3.24
CA LYS A 437 -23.62 -25.81 4.10
C LYS A 437 -23.44 -24.33 3.77
N LEU A 438 -22.21 -23.90 3.53
CA LEU A 438 -21.91 -22.53 3.13
C LEU A 438 -22.56 -22.22 1.78
N ASN A 439 -22.50 -23.12 0.79
CA ASN A 439 -23.14 -22.92 -0.52
C ASN A 439 -24.67 -22.82 -0.40
N ARG A 440 -25.32 -23.62 0.47
CA ARG A 440 -26.76 -23.49 0.75
C ARG A 440 -27.08 -22.11 1.36
N ALA A 441 -26.33 -21.71 2.39
CA ALA A 441 -26.50 -20.39 3.00
C ALA A 441 -26.28 -19.26 1.99
N PHE A 442 -25.34 -19.45 1.05
CA PHE A 442 -25.11 -18.51 -0.04
C PHE A 442 -26.35 -18.42 -0.95
N SER A 443 -26.90 -19.56 -1.38
CA SER A 443 -28.09 -19.62 -2.22
C SER A 443 -29.33 -19.03 -1.51
N ASP A 444 -29.49 -19.23 -0.21
CA ASP A 444 -30.60 -18.68 0.56
C ASP A 444 -30.60 -17.14 0.59
N VAL A 445 -29.44 -16.51 0.54
CA VAL A 445 -29.33 -15.04 0.55
C VAL A 445 -29.90 -14.41 -0.74
N HIS A 446 -29.73 -15.04 -1.89
CA HIS A 446 -30.21 -14.52 -3.18
C HIS A 446 -31.42 -15.29 -3.76
N LYS A 447 -32.02 -16.20 -2.99
CA LYS A 447 -33.11 -17.08 -3.46
C LYS A 447 -34.32 -16.36 -4.06
N THR A 448 -34.61 -15.17 -3.55
CA THR A 448 -35.74 -14.35 -4.01
C THR A 448 -35.33 -13.23 -4.97
N GLN A 449 -34.06 -13.15 -5.31
CA GLN A 449 -33.56 -12.11 -6.21
C GLN A 449 -33.96 -12.44 -7.63
N VAL A 450 -34.60 -11.48 -8.31
CA VAL A 450 -35.05 -11.58 -9.70
C VAL A 450 -34.15 -10.77 -10.63
N GLU A 451 -33.66 -9.62 -10.13
CA GLU A 451 -32.80 -8.73 -10.91
C GLU A 451 -31.32 -9.15 -10.80
N ASP A 452 -30.54 -8.85 -11.83
CA ASP A 452 -29.11 -9.20 -11.87
C ASP A 452 -28.30 -8.53 -10.74
N TYR A 453 -28.84 -7.48 -10.12
CA TYR A 453 -28.17 -6.73 -9.09
C TYR A 453 -29.11 -6.39 -7.93
N LEU A 454 -28.69 -6.70 -6.71
CA LEU A 454 -29.44 -6.44 -5.49
C LEU A 454 -28.54 -5.74 -4.45
N ILE A 455 -29.03 -4.64 -3.88
CA ILE A 455 -28.43 -3.96 -2.73
C ILE A 455 -29.12 -4.44 -1.47
N VAL A 456 -28.31 -4.84 -0.47
CA VAL A 456 -28.82 -5.26 0.82
C VAL A 456 -28.29 -4.30 1.90
N GLN A 457 -29.20 -3.83 2.76
CA GLN A 457 -28.86 -2.82 3.75
C GLN A 457 -28.01 -3.35 4.91
N GLU A 458 -28.25 -4.60 5.27
CA GLU A 458 -27.57 -5.29 6.36
C GLU A 458 -26.84 -6.54 5.85
N LEU A 459 -25.77 -6.89 6.52
CA LEU A 459 -25.07 -8.14 6.19
C LEU A 459 -25.88 -9.37 6.62
N PRO A 460 -25.91 -10.44 5.82
CA PRO A 460 -26.67 -11.64 6.10
C PRO A 460 -26.02 -12.45 7.23
N VAL A 461 -26.56 -12.32 8.44
CA VAL A 461 -25.98 -12.87 9.69
C VAL A 461 -25.78 -14.39 9.62
N ASP A 462 -26.75 -15.12 9.07
CA ASP A 462 -26.68 -16.58 9.01
C ASP A 462 -25.63 -17.05 7.99
N PHE A 463 -25.48 -16.35 6.89
CA PHE A 463 -24.38 -16.59 5.96
C PHE A 463 -23.01 -16.35 6.62
N LEU A 464 -22.86 -15.24 7.35
CA LEU A 464 -21.60 -14.94 8.06
C LEU A 464 -21.25 -15.97 9.12
N LYS A 465 -22.23 -16.53 9.84
CA LYS A 465 -22.02 -17.64 10.77
C LYS A 465 -21.51 -18.89 10.03
N MET A 466 -22.11 -19.23 8.88
CA MET A 466 -21.66 -20.37 8.08
C MET A 466 -20.29 -20.14 7.47
N LEU A 467 -20.00 -18.91 7.04
CA LEU A 467 -18.67 -18.51 6.56
C LEU A 467 -17.62 -18.69 7.65
N GLN A 468 -17.91 -18.24 8.87
CA GLN A 468 -17.00 -18.39 10.01
C GLN A 468 -16.79 -19.88 10.36
N GLN A 469 -17.83 -20.71 10.30
CA GLN A 469 -17.70 -22.16 10.47
C GLN A 469 -16.83 -22.79 9.38
N ALA A 470 -17.00 -22.37 8.12
CA ALA A 470 -16.18 -22.83 7.01
C ALA A 470 -14.72 -22.44 7.21
N ILE A 471 -14.47 -21.18 7.56
CA ILE A 471 -13.11 -20.68 7.88
C ILE A 471 -12.48 -21.54 8.98
N THR A 472 -13.20 -21.80 10.08
CA THR A 472 -12.70 -22.62 11.20
C THR A 472 -12.39 -24.05 10.74
N THR A 473 -13.32 -24.71 10.03
CA THR A 473 -13.13 -26.09 9.56
C THR A 473 -11.99 -26.22 8.56
N ILE A 474 -11.86 -25.25 7.62
CA ILE A 474 -10.74 -25.21 6.67
C ILE A 474 -9.44 -24.97 7.42
N THR A 475 -9.45 -24.08 8.39
CA THR A 475 -8.34 -23.81 9.31
C THR A 475 -7.83 -25.12 9.94
N ASP A 476 -8.73 -25.87 10.59
CA ASP A 476 -8.38 -27.13 11.28
C ASP A 476 -7.86 -28.18 10.29
N PHE A 477 -8.46 -28.25 9.10
CA PHE A 477 -7.99 -29.13 8.03
C PHE A 477 -6.58 -28.76 7.54
N LEU A 478 -6.29 -27.49 7.31
CA LEU A 478 -4.98 -27.02 6.85
C LEU A 478 -3.89 -27.24 7.91
N VAL A 479 -4.24 -27.11 9.20
CA VAL A 479 -3.36 -27.44 10.32
C VAL A 479 -3.02 -28.93 10.34
N ALA A 480 -4.03 -29.77 10.19
CA ALA A 480 -3.84 -31.23 10.20
C ALA A 480 -3.12 -31.75 8.94
N ASN A 481 -3.09 -30.98 7.83
CA ASN A 481 -2.55 -31.41 6.55
C ASN A 481 -1.60 -30.35 5.92
N PRO A 482 -0.54 -29.93 6.59
CA PRO A 482 0.29 -28.79 6.16
C PRO A 482 1.03 -29.00 4.83
N THR A 483 1.18 -30.24 4.37
CA THR A 483 1.88 -30.60 3.12
C THR A 483 0.94 -30.93 1.95
N ARG A 484 -0.37 -30.99 2.17
CA ARG A 484 -1.37 -31.38 1.15
C ARG A 484 -2.38 -30.25 0.91
N VAL A 485 -1.89 -29.07 0.69
CA VAL A 485 -2.77 -27.90 0.48
C VAL A 485 -3.07 -27.74 -1.00
N ASP A 486 -4.36 -27.88 -1.33
CA ASP A 486 -4.88 -27.49 -2.64
C ASP A 486 -4.82 -25.96 -2.78
N ALA A 487 -4.27 -25.47 -3.89
CA ALA A 487 -4.07 -24.05 -4.13
C ALA A 487 -5.40 -23.26 -4.19
N ASP A 488 -6.44 -23.89 -4.79
CA ASP A 488 -7.75 -23.24 -4.94
C ASP A 488 -8.50 -23.16 -3.60
N LEU A 489 -8.40 -24.22 -2.78
CA LEU A 489 -8.93 -24.21 -1.42
C LEU A 489 -8.24 -23.13 -0.57
N GLN A 490 -6.92 -22.97 -0.71
CA GLN A 490 -6.17 -21.95 0.01
C GLN A 490 -6.52 -20.53 -0.47
N ALA A 491 -6.68 -20.33 -1.77
CA ALA A 491 -7.11 -19.04 -2.34
C ALA A 491 -8.49 -18.65 -1.81
N PHE A 492 -9.47 -19.57 -1.91
CA PHE A 492 -10.81 -19.37 -1.35
C PHE A 492 -10.78 -19.06 0.15
N TYR A 493 -9.96 -19.78 0.91
CA TYR A 493 -9.79 -19.53 2.34
C TYR A 493 -9.32 -18.11 2.65
N PHE A 494 -8.35 -17.59 1.92
CA PHE A 494 -7.88 -16.22 2.12
C PHE A 494 -8.92 -15.18 1.71
N GLU A 495 -9.69 -15.43 0.66
CA GLU A 495 -10.80 -14.57 0.27
C GLU A 495 -11.92 -14.59 1.33
N ALA A 496 -12.25 -15.76 1.88
CA ALA A 496 -13.21 -15.92 2.97
C ALA A 496 -12.77 -15.17 4.23
N LEU A 497 -11.49 -15.26 4.61
CA LEU A 497 -10.90 -14.51 5.72
C LEU A 497 -10.96 -12.99 5.47
N HIS A 498 -10.64 -12.56 4.25
CA HIS A 498 -10.68 -11.15 3.90
C HIS A 498 -12.11 -10.63 3.94
N PHE A 499 -13.05 -11.38 3.39
CA PHE A 499 -14.48 -11.03 3.44
C PHE A 499 -15.00 -10.93 4.88
N SER A 500 -14.65 -11.89 5.75
CA SER A 500 -15.02 -11.86 7.16
C SER A 500 -14.48 -10.60 7.87
N ARG A 501 -13.21 -10.23 7.63
CA ARG A 501 -12.62 -8.99 8.19
C ARG A 501 -13.32 -7.73 7.70
N MET A 502 -13.69 -7.68 6.42
CA MET A 502 -14.44 -6.55 5.88
C MET A 502 -15.87 -6.49 6.44
N ALA A 503 -16.47 -7.65 6.71
CA ALA A 503 -17.77 -7.74 7.38
C ALA A 503 -17.72 -7.23 8.83
N GLU A 504 -16.66 -7.55 9.59
CA GLU A 504 -16.45 -7.05 10.96
C GLU A 504 -16.31 -5.53 11.03
N SER A 505 -15.76 -4.93 9.98
CA SER A 505 -15.56 -3.47 9.88
C SER A 505 -16.64 -2.77 9.05
N PHE A 506 -17.72 -3.46 8.69
CA PHE A 506 -18.81 -2.90 7.90
C PHE A 506 -19.54 -1.75 8.63
N GLY A 507 -19.84 -0.67 7.90
CA GLY A 507 -20.50 0.51 8.44
C GLY A 507 -20.92 1.48 7.35
N ASN A 508 -21.24 2.72 7.72
CA ASN A 508 -21.72 3.76 6.79
C ASN A 508 -20.76 4.09 5.65
N HIS A 509 -19.48 3.72 5.79
CA HIS A 509 -18.42 3.87 4.79
C HIS A 509 -18.36 2.72 3.78
N SER A 510 -19.28 1.75 3.88
CA SER A 510 -19.33 0.54 3.05
C SER A 510 -20.75 0.27 2.54
N MET A 511 -20.84 -0.56 1.51
CA MET A 511 -22.11 -1.12 1.01
C MET A 511 -21.96 -2.62 0.79
N PHE A 512 -23.08 -3.33 0.86
CA PHE A 512 -23.16 -4.75 0.53
C PHE A 512 -24.12 -4.94 -0.65
N ASP A 513 -23.64 -5.66 -1.66
CA ASP A 513 -24.42 -5.94 -2.87
C ASP A 513 -24.23 -7.39 -3.35
N ILE A 514 -25.21 -7.87 -4.09
CA ILE A 514 -25.24 -9.20 -4.68
C ILE A 514 -25.44 -9.06 -6.18
N THR A 515 -24.55 -9.64 -6.96
CA THR A 515 -24.64 -9.67 -8.42
C THR A 515 -24.89 -11.10 -8.87
N LEU A 516 -25.97 -11.33 -9.62
CA LEU A 516 -26.23 -12.61 -10.30
C LEU A 516 -25.43 -12.65 -11.60
N HIS A 517 -24.97 -13.82 -11.95
CA HIS A 517 -24.30 -14.09 -13.21
C HIS A 517 -25.11 -15.11 -14.00
N ASP A 518 -25.34 -14.84 -15.27
CA ASP A 518 -25.95 -15.79 -16.18
C ASP A 518 -25.11 -17.07 -16.26
N ASP A 519 -25.79 -18.20 -16.31
CA ASP A 519 -25.16 -19.49 -16.54
C ASP A 519 -24.64 -19.55 -17.97
N ASP A 520 -23.33 -19.53 -18.16
CA ASP A 520 -22.71 -19.80 -19.46
C ASP A 520 -22.80 -21.31 -19.72
N PRO A 521 -23.56 -21.75 -20.79
CA PRO A 521 -23.79 -23.17 -21.05
C PRO A 521 -22.50 -23.95 -21.33
N VAL A 522 -21.45 -23.30 -21.77
CA VAL A 522 -20.16 -23.93 -22.13
C VAL A 522 -19.32 -24.24 -20.88
N GLU A 523 -19.32 -23.36 -19.87
CA GLU A 523 -18.61 -23.59 -18.60
C GLU A 523 -19.37 -24.60 -17.69
N ASN A 524 -20.69 -24.59 -17.72
CA ASN A 524 -21.51 -25.53 -16.97
C ASN A 524 -21.35 -27.01 -17.41
N ALA A 525 -21.00 -27.25 -18.66
CA ALA A 525 -20.71 -28.60 -19.17
C ALA A 525 -19.42 -29.21 -18.59
N LEU A 526 -18.48 -28.38 -18.12
CA LEU A 526 -17.25 -28.82 -17.46
C LEU A 526 -17.44 -29.09 -15.97
N LEU A 527 -18.44 -28.49 -15.32
CA LEU A 527 -18.81 -28.71 -13.93
C LEU A 527 -19.94 -29.76 -13.84
N GLN A 528 -19.65 -31.01 -14.19
CA GLN A 528 -20.57 -32.15 -14.05
C GLN A 528 -20.93 -32.42 -12.59
N SER A 529 -21.62 -31.52 -11.92
CA SER A 529 -22.11 -31.74 -10.56
C SER A 529 -23.64 -31.63 -10.49
N THR A 530 -24.25 -32.52 -9.74
CA THR A 530 -25.67 -32.68 -9.40
C THR A 530 -26.31 -31.42 -8.77
N TRP A 531 -25.56 -30.35 -8.62
CA TRP A 531 -25.94 -29.11 -7.92
C TRP A 531 -26.67 -28.08 -8.79
N LEU A 532 -26.59 -28.22 -10.11
CA LEU A 532 -27.22 -27.34 -11.10
C LEU A 532 -28.74 -27.56 -11.31
N GLN A 533 -29.35 -28.47 -10.54
CA GLN A 533 -30.79 -28.78 -10.68
C GLN A 533 -31.73 -27.82 -9.96
N SER A 534 -31.25 -26.90 -9.16
CA SER A 534 -32.06 -25.80 -8.60
C SER A 534 -31.81 -24.54 -9.43
N GLY A 535 -32.72 -24.22 -10.35
CA GLY A 535 -32.66 -23.19 -11.38
C GLY A 535 -32.45 -21.75 -10.91
N GLY A 536 -31.32 -21.45 -10.30
CA GLY A 536 -30.88 -20.09 -9.98
C GLY A 536 -29.42 -19.95 -10.33
N GLY A 537 -29.06 -18.91 -11.10
CA GLY A 537 -27.70 -18.58 -11.50
C GLY A 537 -26.75 -18.43 -10.30
N CYS A 538 -25.43 -18.48 -10.54
CA CYS A 538 -24.43 -18.24 -9.51
C CYS A 538 -24.37 -16.75 -9.15
N ALA A 539 -24.16 -16.45 -7.87
CA ALA A 539 -24.04 -15.08 -7.39
C ALA A 539 -22.62 -14.71 -6.91
N THR A 540 -22.32 -13.43 -6.92
CA THR A 540 -21.16 -12.85 -6.23
C THR A 540 -21.65 -11.87 -5.16
N MET A 541 -21.25 -12.09 -3.91
CA MET A 541 -21.47 -11.16 -2.82
C MET A 541 -20.29 -10.21 -2.70
N ASN A 542 -20.57 -8.91 -2.58
CA ASN A 542 -19.56 -7.87 -2.49
C ASN A 542 -19.75 -7.00 -1.25
N ILE A 543 -18.69 -6.81 -0.49
CA ILE A 543 -18.58 -5.69 0.46
C ILE A 543 -17.70 -4.65 -0.21
N ARG A 544 -18.28 -3.49 -0.58
CA ARG A 544 -17.56 -2.41 -1.24
C ARG A 544 -17.30 -1.28 -0.28
N ASN A 545 -16.06 -0.87 -0.18
CA ASN A 545 -15.71 0.36 0.52
C ASN A 545 -16.04 1.57 -0.35
N ILE A 546 -16.76 2.53 0.19
CA ILE A 546 -17.16 3.77 -0.49
C ILE A 546 -16.25 4.92 -0.08
N VAL A 547 -15.97 5.01 1.23
CA VAL A 547 -15.12 6.05 1.83
C VAL A 547 -14.04 5.40 2.67
N PRO A 548 -12.78 5.30 2.18
CA PRO A 548 -11.69 4.63 2.90
C PRO A 548 -11.13 5.43 4.08
N ALA A 549 -11.63 6.62 4.35
CA ALA A 549 -11.17 7.52 5.41
C ALA A 549 -10.97 6.85 6.78
N PRO A 550 -11.90 6.01 7.30
CA PRO A 550 -11.72 5.38 8.62
C PRO A 550 -10.49 4.48 8.70
N PHE A 551 -10.12 3.84 7.59
CA PHE A 551 -8.98 2.94 7.53
C PHE A 551 -7.65 3.65 7.29
N LEU A 552 -7.68 4.75 6.52
CA LEU A 552 -6.47 5.47 6.15
C LEU A 552 -6.04 6.51 7.18
N ASN A 553 -6.98 7.12 7.91
CA ASN A 553 -6.67 8.13 8.91
C ASN A 553 -5.65 7.66 9.96
N PRO A 554 -5.78 6.46 10.57
CA PRO A 554 -4.78 5.95 11.50
C PRO A 554 -3.39 5.80 10.87
N ARG A 555 -3.31 5.49 9.57
CA ARG A 555 -2.04 5.33 8.85
C ARG A 555 -1.34 6.65 8.59
N PHE A 556 -2.10 7.68 8.23
CA PHE A 556 -1.56 9.05 8.12
C PHE A 556 -1.13 9.59 9.48
N THR A 557 -1.85 9.26 10.54
CA THR A 557 -1.52 9.68 11.91
C THR A 557 -0.30 8.96 12.46
N ALA A 558 -0.06 7.70 12.07
CA ALA A 558 1.12 6.95 12.46
C ALA A 558 2.41 7.47 11.82
N ALA A 559 2.34 8.14 10.67
CA ALA A 559 3.47 8.79 10.03
C ALA A 559 3.82 10.11 10.76
N HIS A 560 5.12 10.41 10.90
CA HIS A 560 5.52 11.74 11.35
C HIS A 560 5.08 12.82 10.36
N SER A 561 5.24 12.57 9.07
CA SER A 561 4.76 13.44 8.01
C SER A 561 4.37 12.62 6.77
N ALA A 562 3.37 13.10 6.03
CA ALA A 562 2.99 12.52 4.75
C ALA A 562 2.79 13.61 3.70
N ALA A 563 3.38 13.44 2.52
CA ALA A 563 3.16 14.34 1.39
C ALA A 563 2.55 13.56 0.21
N LEU A 564 1.33 13.91 -0.13
CA LEU A 564 0.57 13.38 -1.26
C LEU A 564 0.73 14.36 -2.42
N PHE A 565 1.21 13.90 -3.56
CA PHE A 565 1.43 14.79 -4.70
C PHE A 565 0.99 14.16 -6.02
N SER A 566 0.44 15.00 -6.89
CA SER A 566 0.00 14.60 -8.23
C SER A 566 -0.20 15.84 -9.11
N ALA A 567 -0.38 15.60 -10.39
CA ALA A 567 -0.81 16.64 -11.32
C ALA A 567 -2.30 17.04 -11.16
N THR A 568 -3.10 16.17 -10.55
CA THR A 568 -4.56 16.30 -10.44
C THR A 568 -5.01 15.91 -9.04
N LEU A 569 -5.02 16.87 -8.11
CA LEU A 569 -5.54 16.69 -6.74
C LEU A 569 -6.67 17.69 -6.40
N SER A 570 -7.16 18.40 -7.40
CA SER A 570 -8.33 19.26 -7.25
C SER A 570 -9.63 18.49 -7.52
N PRO A 571 -10.67 18.78 -6.73
CA PRO A 571 -10.68 19.71 -5.58
C PRO A 571 -10.09 19.08 -4.32
N GLN A 572 -9.34 19.89 -3.58
CA GLN A 572 -8.67 19.48 -2.35
C GLN A 572 -9.58 18.74 -1.37
N GLN A 573 -10.79 19.25 -1.15
CA GLN A 573 -11.73 18.74 -0.17
C GLN A 573 -12.15 17.29 -0.46
N PHE A 574 -12.33 16.94 -1.73
CA PHE A 574 -12.65 15.58 -2.15
C PHE A 574 -11.63 14.56 -1.65
N TYR A 575 -10.34 14.82 -1.89
CA TYR A 575 -9.28 13.91 -1.46
C TYR A 575 -9.12 13.91 0.06
N LYS A 576 -9.18 15.09 0.69
CA LYS A 576 -9.04 15.24 2.14
C LYS A 576 -10.09 14.44 2.90
N GLU A 577 -11.34 14.54 2.50
CA GLU A 577 -12.45 13.84 3.14
C GLU A 577 -12.48 12.36 2.82
N THR A 578 -12.31 12.01 1.55
CA THR A 578 -12.38 10.60 1.12
C THR A 578 -11.21 9.78 1.66
N LEU A 579 -10.01 10.36 1.74
CA LEU A 579 -8.83 9.69 2.29
C LEU A 579 -8.70 9.82 3.82
N GLY A 580 -9.53 10.63 4.47
CA GLY A 580 -9.44 10.83 5.92
C GLY A 580 -8.17 11.53 6.37
N LEU A 581 -7.67 12.47 5.59
CA LEU A 581 -6.48 13.24 5.94
C LEU A 581 -6.76 14.13 7.16
N PRO A 582 -5.76 14.33 8.07
CA PRO A 582 -5.91 15.21 9.21
C PRO A 582 -6.41 16.61 8.83
N GLN A 583 -7.21 17.24 9.70
CA GLN A 583 -7.75 18.58 9.43
C GLN A 583 -6.66 19.63 9.20
N THR A 584 -5.49 19.45 9.82
CA THR A 584 -4.31 20.33 9.70
C THR A 584 -3.50 20.10 8.42
N THR A 585 -3.98 19.25 7.50
CA THR A 585 -3.30 18.98 6.22
C THR A 585 -3.15 20.26 5.42
N ALA A 586 -1.90 20.56 5.07
CA ALA A 586 -1.57 21.72 4.24
C ALA A 586 -1.93 21.45 2.76
N TRP A 587 -2.18 22.52 2.03
CA TRP A 587 -2.42 22.48 0.60
C TRP A 587 -1.48 23.44 -0.14
N ILE A 588 -0.97 22.98 -1.27
CA ILE A 588 -0.28 23.84 -2.23
C ILE A 588 -0.71 23.47 -3.65
N ASP A 589 -1.08 24.48 -4.44
CA ASP A 589 -1.17 24.39 -5.89
C ASP A 589 0.08 25.05 -6.48
N VAL A 590 0.96 24.20 -7.02
CA VAL A 590 2.25 24.66 -7.53
C VAL A 590 2.06 25.23 -8.91
N ALA A 591 2.45 26.50 -9.10
CA ALA A 591 2.35 27.18 -10.38
C ALA A 591 2.94 26.33 -11.52
N SER A 592 2.18 26.22 -12.61
CA SER A 592 2.62 25.48 -13.80
C SER A 592 3.90 26.11 -14.39
N PRO A 593 4.87 25.31 -14.81
CA PRO A 593 6.03 25.81 -15.54
C PRO A 593 5.70 26.17 -16.99
N PHE A 594 4.48 25.87 -17.44
CA PHE A 594 4.04 26.08 -18.81
C PHE A 594 3.29 27.40 -18.96
N SER A 595 3.53 28.09 -20.09
CA SER A 595 2.77 29.29 -20.47
C SER A 595 1.41 28.91 -21.05
N PRO A 596 0.35 29.69 -20.75
CA PRO A 596 -0.93 29.51 -21.45
C PRO A 596 -0.82 29.58 -22.98
N ASP A 597 0.16 30.28 -23.50
CA ASP A 597 0.35 30.44 -24.95
C ASP A 597 0.91 29.18 -25.64
N GLN A 598 1.39 28.20 -24.86
CA GLN A 598 1.81 26.88 -25.38
C GLN A 598 0.64 25.94 -25.69
N LEU A 599 -0.54 26.21 -25.14
CA LEU A 599 -1.67 25.31 -25.20
C LEU A 599 -2.96 26.02 -25.58
N TYR A 600 -3.46 25.76 -26.76
CA TYR A 600 -4.79 26.20 -27.15
C TYR A 600 -5.83 25.20 -26.59
N VAL A 601 -6.77 25.68 -25.78
CA VAL A 601 -7.85 24.85 -25.21
C VAL A 601 -9.19 25.40 -25.65
N ALA A 602 -9.98 24.59 -26.36
CA ALA A 602 -11.31 24.97 -26.83
C ALA A 602 -12.40 24.07 -26.28
N ALA A 603 -13.42 24.65 -25.64
CA ALA A 603 -14.64 23.97 -25.24
C ALA A 603 -15.74 24.17 -26.28
N VAL A 604 -16.26 23.07 -26.83
CA VAL A 604 -17.25 23.09 -27.91
C VAL A 604 -18.67 23.12 -27.33
N ARG A 605 -19.41 24.21 -27.60
CA ARG A 605 -20.73 24.48 -26.97
C ARG A 605 -21.88 23.67 -27.54
N ASN A 606 -21.83 23.28 -28.81
CA ASN A 606 -22.93 22.65 -29.54
C ASN A 606 -22.72 21.15 -29.78
N VAL A 607 -21.85 20.51 -29.01
CA VAL A 607 -21.65 19.06 -28.97
C VAL A 607 -22.17 18.53 -27.66
N SER A 608 -22.98 17.48 -27.70
CA SER A 608 -23.40 16.71 -26.51
C SER A 608 -22.94 15.26 -26.65
N THR A 609 -22.21 14.77 -25.67
CA THR A 609 -21.76 13.37 -25.61
C THR A 609 -22.57 12.54 -24.61
N ARG A 610 -23.75 13.05 -24.19
CA ARG A 610 -24.72 12.28 -23.40
C ARG A 610 -25.21 11.06 -24.19
N TYR A 611 -25.52 10.00 -23.51
CA TYR A 611 -25.85 8.71 -24.14
C TYR A 611 -26.86 8.83 -25.32
N ASN A 612 -27.93 9.59 -25.11
CA ASN A 612 -29.00 9.76 -26.13
C ASN A 612 -28.60 10.70 -27.31
N ASP A 613 -27.57 11.51 -27.14
CA ASP A 613 -27.17 12.54 -28.10
C ASP A 613 -25.94 12.14 -28.92
N ARG A 614 -25.28 11.03 -28.58
CA ARG A 614 -24.00 10.60 -29.15
C ARG A 614 -24.04 10.46 -30.66
N ASP A 615 -25.04 9.77 -31.16
CA ASP A 615 -25.15 9.49 -32.59
C ASP A 615 -25.34 10.78 -33.41
N GLN A 616 -26.04 11.78 -32.86
CA GLN A 616 -26.22 13.10 -33.50
C GLN A 616 -24.92 13.93 -33.48
N SER A 617 -24.05 13.74 -32.52
CA SER A 617 -22.79 14.46 -32.36
C SER A 617 -21.66 13.98 -33.29
N LEU A 618 -21.71 12.72 -33.76
CA LEU A 618 -20.63 12.07 -34.53
C LEU A 618 -20.12 12.92 -35.69
N ASN A 619 -21.03 13.42 -36.51
CA ASN A 619 -20.70 14.18 -37.71
C ASN A 619 -19.97 15.51 -37.38
N LEU A 620 -20.44 16.21 -36.37
CA LEU A 620 -19.86 17.48 -35.96
C LEU A 620 -18.48 17.25 -35.35
N ILE A 621 -18.35 16.26 -34.46
CA ILE A 621 -17.07 15.88 -33.85
C ILE A 621 -16.06 15.51 -34.96
N ALA A 622 -16.44 14.64 -35.90
CA ALA A 622 -15.58 14.21 -37.00
C ALA A 622 -15.12 15.40 -37.86
N SER A 623 -16.03 16.32 -38.17
CA SER A 623 -15.69 17.53 -38.96
C SER A 623 -14.75 18.48 -38.24
N LEU A 624 -14.95 18.69 -36.93
CA LEU A 624 -14.04 19.51 -36.10
C LEU A 624 -12.63 18.90 -35.99
N MET A 625 -12.56 17.57 -35.81
CA MET A 625 -11.29 16.85 -35.76
C MET A 625 -10.53 16.96 -37.08
N ALA A 626 -11.21 16.77 -38.19
CA ALA A 626 -10.61 16.88 -39.53
C ALA A 626 -10.14 18.31 -39.82
N ALA A 627 -10.97 19.29 -39.53
CA ALA A 627 -10.61 20.70 -39.76
C ALA A 627 -9.40 21.12 -38.91
N GLN A 628 -9.25 20.65 -37.67
CA GLN A 628 -8.02 20.89 -36.90
C GLN A 628 -6.83 20.16 -37.50
N TYR A 629 -7.01 18.91 -37.93
CA TYR A 629 -5.93 18.16 -38.56
C TYR A 629 -5.44 18.83 -39.85
N ASP A 630 -6.36 19.27 -40.69
CA ASP A 630 -6.03 19.95 -41.95
C ASP A 630 -5.31 21.30 -41.72
N LYS A 631 -5.68 22.02 -40.66
CA LYS A 631 -5.02 23.25 -40.22
C LYS A 631 -3.59 23.00 -39.72
N THR A 632 -3.38 21.90 -38.97
CA THR A 632 -2.10 21.56 -38.39
C THR A 632 -1.91 20.04 -38.43
N PRO A 633 -1.39 19.52 -39.57
CA PRO A 633 -1.15 18.06 -39.68
C PRO A 633 -0.11 17.59 -38.68
N GLY A 634 -0.41 16.46 -38.01
CA GLY A 634 0.44 15.85 -36.98
C GLY A 634 -0.22 14.70 -36.26
N ASN A 635 0.28 14.35 -35.08
CA ASN A 635 -0.24 13.26 -34.27
C ASN A 635 -1.23 13.74 -33.22
N TYR A 636 -2.41 13.14 -33.21
CA TYR A 636 -3.50 13.44 -32.27
C TYR A 636 -3.99 12.19 -31.57
N LEU A 637 -4.52 12.36 -30.35
CA LEU A 637 -5.31 11.35 -29.64
C LEU A 637 -6.77 11.82 -29.52
N ALA A 638 -7.71 10.95 -29.89
CA ALA A 638 -9.13 11.17 -29.71
C ALA A 638 -9.68 10.21 -28.63
N PHE A 639 -10.27 10.76 -27.58
CA PHE A 639 -10.79 10.01 -26.46
C PHE A 639 -12.32 10.02 -26.43
N THR A 640 -12.91 8.83 -26.26
CA THR A 640 -14.35 8.63 -26.07
C THR A 640 -14.65 7.94 -24.75
N SER A 641 -15.95 7.89 -24.36
CA SER A 641 -16.38 7.30 -23.09
C SER A 641 -16.49 5.78 -23.09
N SER A 642 -16.59 5.14 -24.25
CA SER A 642 -16.79 3.68 -24.36
C SER A 642 -16.27 3.16 -25.69
N TYR A 643 -16.06 1.84 -25.78
CA TYR A 643 -15.64 1.18 -27.03
C TYR A 643 -16.68 1.28 -28.14
N ASP A 644 -17.98 1.18 -27.82
CA ASP A 644 -19.07 1.36 -28.81
C ASP A 644 -19.01 2.76 -29.43
N TYR A 645 -18.93 3.78 -28.60
CA TYR A 645 -18.82 5.17 -29.06
C TYR A 645 -17.53 5.44 -29.83
N LEU A 646 -16.43 4.84 -29.41
CA LEU A 646 -15.13 4.91 -30.09
C LEU A 646 -15.22 4.30 -31.50
N GLN A 647 -15.85 3.13 -31.63
CA GLN A 647 -16.01 2.46 -32.91
C GLN A 647 -16.89 3.29 -33.84
N LYS A 648 -18.06 3.75 -33.37
CA LYS A 648 -18.98 4.59 -34.15
C LYS A 648 -18.31 5.88 -34.64
N LEU A 649 -17.57 6.55 -33.78
CA LEU A 649 -16.86 7.79 -34.14
C LEU A 649 -15.73 7.50 -35.15
N GLY A 650 -14.93 6.46 -34.92
CA GLY A 650 -13.86 6.05 -35.82
C GLY A 650 -14.32 5.68 -37.19
N GLU A 651 -15.43 4.90 -37.33
CA GLU A 651 -16.05 4.56 -38.61
C GLU A 651 -16.63 5.78 -39.31
N CYS A 652 -17.33 6.65 -38.58
CA CYS A 652 -17.85 7.91 -39.10
C CYS A 652 -16.72 8.78 -39.64
N PHE A 653 -15.63 8.92 -38.90
CA PHE A 653 -14.45 9.72 -39.26
C PHE A 653 -13.76 9.15 -40.51
N ALA A 654 -13.43 7.85 -40.51
CA ALA A 654 -12.74 7.21 -41.66
C ALA A 654 -13.53 7.28 -42.97
N ARG A 655 -14.86 7.19 -42.88
CA ARG A 655 -15.75 7.29 -44.05
C ARG A 655 -15.78 8.71 -44.62
N ARG A 656 -15.78 9.74 -43.76
CA ARG A 656 -15.91 11.14 -44.17
C ARG A 656 -14.59 11.79 -44.56
N HIS A 657 -13.50 11.35 -43.92
CA HIS A 657 -12.16 11.92 -44.06
C HIS A 657 -11.11 10.83 -44.35
N PRO A 658 -11.24 10.09 -45.49
CA PRO A 658 -10.38 8.94 -45.79
C PRO A 658 -8.91 9.32 -46.05
N HIS A 659 -8.62 10.58 -46.25
CA HIS A 659 -7.25 11.10 -46.44
C HIS A 659 -6.46 11.18 -45.14
N ILE A 660 -7.12 11.11 -43.97
CA ILE A 660 -6.46 11.18 -42.65
C ILE A 660 -6.25 9.75 -42.12
N THR A 661 -5.00 9.43 -41.82
CA THR A 661 -4.67 8.12 -41.26
C THR A 661 -5.22 7.99 -39.84
N THR A 662 -5.90 6.86 -39.56
CA THR A 662 -6.44 6.57 -38.25
C THR A 662 -6.03 5.20 -37.74
N TRP A 663 -5.96 5.05 -36.41
CA TRP A 663 -5.82 3.76 -35.74
C TRP A 663 -6.61 3.74 -34.43
N THR A 664 -7.15 2.58 -34.09
CA THR A 664 -8.16 2.47 -33.05
C THR A 664 -7.76 1.42 -32.01
N GLN A 665 -7.98 1.74 -30.73
CA GLN A 665 -7.86 0.80 -29.64
C GLN A 665 -8.96 -0.26 -29.72
N THR A 666 -8.60 -1.54 -29.51
CA THR A 666 -9.57 -2.64 -29.39
C THR A 666 -9.78 -3.04 -27.93
N GLN A 667 -10.93 -3.64 -27.63
CA GLN A 667 -11.31 -3.99 -26.26
C GLN A 667 -10.35 -5.03 -25.62
N GLN A 668 -9.89 -5.99 -26.42
CA GLN A 668 -9.02 -7.09 -25.98
C GLN A 668 -7.55 -6.86 -26.32
N MET A 669 -7.11 -5.60 -26.43
CA MET A 669 -5.73 -5.27 -26.79
C MET A 669 -4.76 -5.69 -25.68
N ASP A 670 -3.88 -6.65 -25.99
CA ASP A 670 -2.79 -7.11 -25.14
C ASP A 670 -1.64 -6.09 -25.03
N GLU A 671 -0.63 -6.39 -24.24
CA GLU A 671 0.54 -5.51 -24.06
C GLU A 671 1.27 -5.24 -25.39
N ALA A 672 1.45 -6.27 -26.22
CA ALA A 672 2.09 -6.13 -27.53
C ALA A 672 1.25 -5.25 -28.48
N GLY A 673 -0.08 -5.36 -28.40
CA GLY A 673 -1.02 -4.50 -29.14
C GLY A 673 -0.92 -3.04 -28.70
N ARG A 674 -0.83 -2.79 -27.40
CA ARG A 674 -0.63 -1.45 -26.83
C ARG A 674 0.70 -0.84 -27.30
N GLU A 675 1.75 -1.60 -27.28
CA GLU A 675 3.05 -1.15 -27.76
C GLU A 675 3.02 -0.83 -29.26
N ARG A 676 2.37 -1.68 -30.07
CA ARG A 676 2.16 -1.40 -31.50
C ARG A 676 1.35 -0.13 -31.74
N PHE A 677 0.32 0.13 -30.94
CA PHE A 677 -0.46 1.36 -31.01
C PHE A 677 0.42 2.60 -30.75
N LEU A 678 1.24 2.56 -29.69
CA LEU A 678 2.12 3.68 -29.31
C LEU A 678 3.28 3.90 -30.28
N ARG A 679 3.79 2.84 -30.91
CA ARG A 679 4.87 2.95 -31.93
C ARG A 679 4.45 3.71 -33.18
N ARG A 680 3.15 3.91 -33.42
CA ARG A 680 2.65 4.74 -34.52
C ARG A 680 2.87 6.24 -34.31
N PHE A 681 3.06 6.66 -33.07
CA PHE A 681 3.35 8.06 -32.72
C PHE A 681 4.86 8.34 -32.82
N THR A 682 5.33 8.63 -33.99
CA THR A 682 6.73 9.06 -34.24
C THR A 682 6.77 10.56 -34.55
N PRO A 683 7.93 11.21 -34.47
CA PRO A 683 8.04 12.63 -34.82
C PRO A 683 7.65 12.95 -36.27
N GLN A 684 7.70 11.97 -37.17
CA GLN A 684 7.41 12.10 -38.61
C GLN A 684 6.02 11.57 -39.00
N SER A 685 5.36 10.84 -38.11
CA SER A 685 4.03 10.34 -38.41
C SER A 685 2.96 11.43 -38.30
N GLN A 686 1.84 11.23 -39.00
CA GLN A 686 0.68 12.10 -38.97
C GLN A 686 -0.58 11.24 -38.94
N GLY A 687 -1.49 11.52 -38.01
CA GLY A 687 -2.74 10.79 -37.91
C GLY A 687 -3.42 10.92 -36.56
N ILE A 688 -4.54 10.23 -36.42
CA ILE A 688 -5.36 10.28 -35.21
C ILE A 688 -5.51 8.89 -34.62
N GLY A 689 -5.04 8.72 -33.39
CA GLY A 689 -5.26 7.51 -32.58
C GLY A 689 -6.54 7.63 -31.76
N PHE A 690 -7.47 6.69 -31.95
CA PHE A 690 -8.71 6.64 -31.17
C PHE A 690 -8.55 5.73 -29.96
N ALA A 691 -8.90 6.22 -28.76
CA ALA A 691 -8.78 5.48 -27.51
C ALA A 691 -9.96 5.76 -26.56
N VAL A 692 -10.18 4.88 -25.60
CA VAL A 692 -11.18 5.09 -24.53
C VAL A 692 -10.54 5.86 -23.38
N LEU A 693 -11.23 6.89 -22.89
CA LEU A 693 -10.80 7.69 -21.74
C LEU A 693 -10.80 6.82 -20.47
N GLY A 694 -9.74 6.93 -19.67
CA GLY A 694 -9.55 6.09 -18.49
C GLY A 694 -8.95 4.71 -18.77
N GLY A 695 -8.70 4.38 -20.05
CA GLY A 695 -7.96 3.19 -20.47
C GLY A 695 -6.44 3.38 -20.44
N ALA A 696 -5.71 2.38 -20.94
CA ALA A 696 -4.25 2.31 -20.90
C ALA A 696 -3.53 3.48 -21.62
N PHE A 697 -4.23 4.21 -22.49
CA PHE A 697 -3.67 5.33 -23.26
C PHE A 697 -3.97 6.72 -22.65
N ALA A 698 -4.86 6.79 -21.67
CA ALA A 698 -5.10 8.04 -20.94
C ALA A 698 -4.04 8.28 -19.85
N GLU A 699 -3.43 7.21 -19.34
CA GLU A 699 -2.42 7.26 -18.29
C GLU A 699 -1.16 6.47 -18.66
N GLY A 700 0.01 6.94 -18.18
CA GLY A 700 1.26 6.18 -18.29
C GLY A 700 1.95 6.19 -19.65
N ILE A 701 1.46 6.94 -20.64
CA ILE A 701 2.15 7.14 -21.93
C ILE A 701 2.99 8.40 -21.91
N ASP A 702 4.11 8.38 -22.63
CA ASP A 702 5.02 9.52 -22.80
C ASP A 702 5.31 9.73 -24.29
N LEU A 703 4.75 10.81 -24.85
CA LEU A 703 4.85 11.16 -26.26
C LEU A 703 5.29 12.63 -26.40
N PRO A 704 6.56 12.95 -26.05
CA PRO A 704 7.04 14.33 -26.05
C PRO A 704 7.19 14.91 -27.45
N GLY A 705 7.09 16.25 -27.53
CA GLY A 705 7.31 17.02 -28.76
C GLY A 705 6.26 16.70 -29.84
N THR A 706 6.70 16.60 -31.08
CA THR A 706 5.83 16.36 -32.24
C THR A 706 5.20 14.97 -32.28
N ARG A 707 5.56 14.05 -31.34
CA ARG A 707 4.91 12.76 -31.22
C ARG A 707 3.45 12.87 -30.82
N LEU A 708 3.04 13.94 -30.12
CA LEU A 708 1.64 14.23 -29.81
C LEU A 708 1.45 15.75 -29.73
N ILE A 709 0.76 16.32 -30.70
CA ILE A 709 0.51 17.76 -30.77
C ILE A 709 -0.92 18.16 -30.38
N GLY A 710 -1.80 17.19 -30.12
CA GLY A 710 -3.14 17.56 -29.70
C GLY A 710 -3.99 16.39 -29.21
N ALA A 711 -5.07 16.75 -28.53
CA ALA A 711 -6.05 15.81 -28.01
C ALA A 711 -7.49 16.28 -28.27
N PHE A 712 -8.33 15.34 -28.66
CA PHE A 712 -9.77 15.52 -28.81
C PHE A 712 -10.47 14.72 -27.72
N ILE A 713 -11.21 15.37 -26.83
CA ILE A 713 -11.87 14.73 -25.69
C ILE A 713 -13.39 14.77 -25.90
N ALA A 714 -13.94 13.74 -26.51
CA ALA A 714 -15.36 13.63 -26.80
C ALA A 714 -16.12 12.94 -25.66
N THR A 715 -15.94 13.43 -24.45
CA THR A 715 -16.62 12.95 -23.24
C THR A 715 -16.28 13.81 -22.03
N LEU A 716 -17.18 13.91 -21.05
CA LEU A 716 -16.86 14.48 -19.73
C LEU A 716 -16.16 13.47 -18.78
N GLY A 717 -15.94 12.25 -19.24
CA GLY A 717 -15.22 11.20 -18.49
C GLY A 717 -16.00 10.60 -17.32
N LEU A 718 -17.27 10.92 -17.16
CA LEU A 718 -18.09 10.43 -16.04
C LEU A 718 -18.06 8.90 -15.99
N PRO A 719 -17.95 8.30 -14.79
CA PRO A 719 -18.23 6.88 -14.58
C PRO A 719 -19.58 6.49 -15.14
N GLN A 720 -19.73 5.23 -15.50
CA GLN A 720 -20.99 4.70 -16.02
C GLN A 720 -22.11 4.84 -14.99
N VAL A 721 -23.28 5.31 -15.42
CA VAL A 721 -24.49 5.26 -14.62
C VAL A 721 -24.97 3.82 -14.55
N ASN A 722 -24.84 3.19 -13.41
CA ASN A 722 -25.27 1.84 -13.11
C ASN A 722 -25.75 1.75 -11.65
N PRO A 723 -26.44 0.67 -11.26
CA PRO A 723 -26.95 0.52 -9.91
C PRO A 723 -25.90 0.70 -8.81
N VAL A 724 -24.68 0.20 -9.03
CA VAL A 724 -23.56 0.31 -8.08
C VAL A 724 -23.20 1.77 -7.84
N ASN A 725 -22.96 2.54 -8.89
CA ASN A 725 -22.57 3.94 -8.78
C ASN A 725 -23.71 4.84 -8.25
N GLU A 726 -24.96 4.51 -8.56
CA GLU A 726 -26.10 5.22 -7.99
C GLU A 726 -26.24 4.97 -6.49
N GLU A 727 -26.01 3.74 -6.03
CA GLU A 727 -25.99 3.45 -4.60
C GLU A 727 -24.79 4.09 -3.89
N ILE A 728 -23.61 4.07 -4.50
CA ILE A 728 -22.43 4.79 -3.97
C ILE A 728 -22.79 6.27 -3.77
N LYS A 729 -23.44 6.89 -4.74
CA LYS A 729 -23.89 8.28 -4.64
C LYS A 729 -24.86 8.48 -3.49
N THR A 730 -25.85 7.59 -3.35
CA THR A 730 -26.85 7.65 -2.27
C THR A 730 -26.20 7.52 -0.90
N ARG A 731 -25.32 6.54 -0.73
CA ARG A 731 -24.62 6.34 0.54
C ARG A 731 -23.61 7.43 0.86
N MET A 732 -22.97 8.01 -0.13
CA MET A 732 -22.13 9.20 0.06
C MET A 732 -22.97 10.40 0.56
N ALA A 733 -24.16 10.59 0.03
CA ALA A 733 -25.04 11.65 0.55
C ALA A 733 -25.32 11.44 2.04
N THR A 734 -25.75 10.25 2.43
CA THR A 734 -26.00 9.90 3.84
C THR A 734 -24.74 10.02 4.70
N TYR A 735 -23.58 9.55 4.21
CA TYR A 735 -22.31 9.61 4.95
C TYR A 735 -21.90 11.06 5.27
N PHE A 736 -22.02 11.96 4.31
CA PHE A 736 -21.66 13.37 4.52
C PHE A 736 -22.72 14.17 5.26
N GLU A 737 -24.02 13.82 5.14
CA GLU A 737 -25.10 14.39 5.95
C GLU A 737 -24.88 14.14 7.45
N THR A 738 -24.50 12.92 7.81
CA THR A 738 -24.18 12.55 9.20
C THR A 738 -22.98 13.33 9.77
N GLN A 739 -22.14 13.88 8.91
CA GLN A 739 -20.99 14.73 9.28
C GLN A 739 -21.32 16.24 9.24
N GLY A 740 -22.58 16.61 9.03
CA GLY A 740 -23.02 18.00 8.99
C GLY A 740 -22.78 18.71 7.65
N ASP A 741 -22.50 17.97 6.58
CA ASP A 741 -22.23 18.51 5.26
C ASP A 741 -23.39 18.25 4.29
N THR A 742 -24.19 19.27 4.03
CA THR A 742 -25.45 19.17 3.26
C THR A 742 -25.34 19.56 1.79
N ALA A 743 -24.15 19.86 1.28
CA ALA A 743 -24.00 20.62 0.04
C ALA A 743 -24.02 19.82 -1.28
N GLY A 744 -24.76 18.72 -1.40
CA GLY A 744 -24.94 18.02 -2.69
C GLY A 744 -23.66 17.41 -3.27
N LYS A 745 -22.68 17.11 -2.43
CA LYS A 745 -21.36 16.58 -2.82
C LYS A 745 -21.40 15.20 -3.45
N ALA A 746 -22.42 14.41 -3.14
CA ALA A 746 -22.50 13.01 -3.54
C ALA A 746 -22.36 12.78 -5.05
N TYR A 747 -23.04 13.57 -5.88
CA TYR A 747 -22.89 13.51 -7.34
C TYR A 747 -21.48 13.88 -7.78
N ASN A 748 -20.93 14.96 -7.20
CA ASN A 748 -19.60 15.42 -7.57
C ASN A 748 -18.52 14.39 -7.20
N TYR A 749 -18.63 13.76 -6.03
CA TYR A 749 -17.66 12.77 -5.53
C TYR A 749 -17.76 11.42 -6.26
N THR A 750 -18.95 11.05 -6.73
CA THR A 750 -19.16 9.80 -7.45
C THR A 750 -18.87 9.94 -8.94
N TYR A 751 -19.25 11.06 -9.56
CA TYR A 751 -19.24 11.20 -11.01
C TYR A 751 -18.32 12.30 -11.51
N LEU A 752 -18.51 13.55 -11.06
CA LEU A 752 -17.90 14.71 -11.69
C LEU A 752 -16.38 14.74 -11.47
N TYR A 753 -15.93 14.62 -10.23
CA TYR A 753 -14.51 14.71 -9.92
C TYR A 753 -13.67 13.56 -10.48
N PRO A 754 -14.09 12.29 -10.35
CA PRO A 754 -13.39 11.18 -11.01
C PRO A 754 -13.38 11.30 -12.54
N GLY A 755 -14.48 11.83 -13.13
CA GLY A 755 -14.55 12.04 -14.57
C GLY A 755 -13.58 13.10 -15.06
N LEU A 756 -13.63 14.30 -14.48
CA LEU A 756 -12.73 15.41 -14.84
C LEU A 756 -11.26 15.11 -14.58
N GLN A 757 -10.95 14.37 -13.53
CA GLN A 757 -9.59 13.90 -13.28
C GLN A 757 -9.04 13.13 -14.49
N LYS A 758 -9.80 12.21 -15.07
CA LYS A 758 -9.41 11.44 -16.27
C LYS A 758 -9.23 12.35 -17.49
N VAL A 759 -10.09 13.34 -17.66
CA VAL A 759 -10.00 14.35 -18.74
C VAL A 759 -8.71 15.13 -18.62
N VAL A 760 -8.42 15.71 -17.46
CA VAL A 760 -7.21 16.51 -17.23
C VAL A 760 -5.94 15.67 -17.39
N GLN A 761 -5.97 14.41 -16.98
CA GLN A 761 -4.84 13.49 -17.15
C GLN A 761 -4.56 13.17 -18.62
N ALA A 762 -5.60 12.87 -19.38
CA ALA A 762 -5.48 12.58 -20.82
C ALA A 762 -5.00 13.83 -21.60
N ALA A 763 -5.60 14.98 -21.33
CA ALA A 763 -5.21 16.26 -21.91
C ALA A 763 -3.79 16.69 -21.53
N GLY A 764 -3.36 16.45 -20.30
CA GLY A 764 -2.01 16.74 -19.81
C GLY A 764 -0.88 15.93 -20.47
N ARG A 765 -1.20 15.10 -21.47
CA ARG A 765 -0.20 14.41 -22.31
C ARG A 765 0.33 15.28 -23.44
N VAL A 766 -0.39 16.31 -23.83
CA VAL A 766 -0.04 17.19 -24.97
C VAL A 766 1.17 18.08 -24.65
N ILE A 767 1.28 18.62 -23.45
CA ILE A 767 2.40 19.47 -23.02
C ILE A 767 3.23 18.73 -21.97
N ARG A 768 4.52 18.48 -22.26
CA ARG A 768 5.48 17.75 -21.41
C ARG A 768 6.72 18.57 -21.09
N THR A 769 7.12 19.43 -22.02
CA THR A 769 8.32 20.27 -21.92
C THR A 769 7.97 21.74 -22.17
N GLN A 770 8.89 22.63 -21.82
CA GLN A 770 8.72 24.05 -22.09
C GLN A 770 8.78 24.43 -23.60
N ALA A 771 9.23 23.49 -24.43
CA ALA A 771 9.28 23.68 -25.89
C ALA A 771 8.04 23.15 -26.60
N ASP A 772 7.19 22.36 -25.91
CA ASP A 772 5.99 21.76 -26.51
C ASP A 772 4.93 22.83 -26.75
N THR A 773 4.23 22.72 -27.85
CA THR A 773 3.01 23.47 -28.16
C THR A 773 1.94 22.52 -28.62
N GLY A 774 0.67 22.82 -28.34
CA GLY A 774 -0.39 21.89 -28.72
C GLY A 774 -1.80 22.42 -28.55
N VAL A 775 -2.76 21.57 -28.89
CA VAL A 775 -4.19 21.91 -28.85
C VAL A 775 -5.01 20.86 -28.11
N ILE A 776 -6.03 21.30 -27.39
CA ILE A 776 -7.00 20.44 -26.73
C ILE A 776 -8.42 20.89 -27.11
N TYR A 777 -9.22 19.95 -27.62
CA TYR A 777 -10.62 20.16 -27.86
C TYR A 777 -11.46 19.39 -26.85
N LEU A 778 -12.18 20.11 -26.00
CA LEU A 778 -13.11 19.57 -25.01
C LEU A 778 -14.50 19.54 -25.68
N MET A 779 -14.84 18.40 -26.26
CA MET A 779 -16.01 18.23 -27.14
C MET A 779 -17.24 17.77 -26.38
N ASP A 780 -17.72 18.62 -25.46
CA ASP A 780 -19.00 18.44 -24.76
C ASP A 780 -19.47 19.79 -24.20
N ASP A 781 -20.76 20.08 -24.33
CA ASP A 781 -21.38 21.32 -23.86
C ASP A 781 -21.16 21.58 -22.37
N ARG A 782 -21.07 20.51 -21.58
CA ARG A 782 -20.86 20.61 -20.12
C ARG A 782 -19.53 21.23 -19.74
N PHE A 783 -18.51 21.22 -20.58
CA PHE A 783 -17.25 21.93 -20.32
C PHE A 783 -17.39 23.45 -20.29
N THR A 784 -18.52 24.00 -20.77
CA THR A 784 -18.80 25.43 -20.70
C THR A 784 -19.45 25.85 -19.39
N ARG A 785 -19.82 24.92 -18.51
CA ARG A 785 -20.45 25.21 -17.23
C ARG A 785 -19.41 25.72 -16.23
N PRO A 786 -19.72 26.78 -15.48
CA PRO A 786 -18.77 27.37 -14.51
C PRO A 786 -18.24 26.35 -13.49
N GLU A 787 -19.09 25.47 -13.00
CA GLU A 787 -18.71 24.44 -12.02
C GLU A 787 -17.69 23.43 -12.59
N VAL A 788 -17.71 23.18 -13.89
CA VAL A 788 -16.75 22.31 -14.57
C VAL A 788 -15.47 23.05 -14.87
N GLN A 789 -15.57 24.29 -15.34
CA GLN A 789 -14.41 25.13 -15.68
C GLN A 789 -13.52 25.41 -14.48
N ASN A 790 -14.11 25.66 -13.31
CA ASN A 790 -13.38 25.88 -12.07
C ASN A 790 -12.56 24.66 -11.60
N LEU A 791 -12.77 23.48 -12.20
CA LEU A 791 -12.06 22.26 -11.91
C LEU A 791 -10.95 21.95 -12.93
N LEU A 792 -10.89 22.70 -14.03
CA LEU A 792 -9.81 22.60 -15.01
C LEU A 792 -8.53 23.28 -14.48
N PRO A 793 -7.34 22.92 -14.97
CA PRO A 793 -6.08 23.56 -14.55
C PRO A 793 -6.12 25.07 -14.73
N ALA A 794 -5.76 25.82 -13.70
CA ALA A 794 -5.85 27.29 -13.69
C ALA A 794 -5.00 27.99 -14.79
N TRP A 795 -3.97 27.30 -15.30
CA TRP A 795 -3.14 27.84 -16.38
C TRP A 795 -3.72 27.64 -17.78
N TRP A 796 -4.84 26.87 -17.94
CA TRP A 796 -5.54 26.74 -19.22
C TRP A 796 -6.40 27.99 -19.49
N ARG A 797 -6.24 28.56 -20.67
CA ARG A 797 -7.17 29.57 -21.20
C ARG A 797 -8.17 28.86 -22.07
N VAL A 798 -9.38 28.60 -21.53
CA VAL A 798 -10.41 27.86 -22.23
C VAL A 798 -11.25 28.83 -23.08
N GLU A 799 -11.16 28.67 -24.39
CA GLU A 799 -12.02 29.38 -25.33
C GLU A 799 -13.30 28.61 -25.60
N HIS A 800 -14.40 29.34 -25.85
CA HIS A 800 -15.70 28.73 -26.14
C HIS A 800 -15.99 28.87 -27.65
N ILE A 801 -16.13 27.73 -28.32
CA ILE A 801 -16.35 27.69 -29.77
C ILE A 801 -17.63 26.91 -30.14
N THR A 802 -18.19 27.22 -31.29
CA THR A 802 -19.26 26.48 -31.94
C THR A 802 -18.81 25.84 -33.25
N GLN A 803 -17.76 26.39 -33.84
CA GLN A 803 -17.07 25.92 -35.05
C GLN A 803 -15.61 26.32 -34.95
N LEU A 804 -14.73 25.70 -35.71
CA LEU A 804 -13.35 26.20 -35.83
C LEU A 804 -13.33 27.60 -36.44
N LEU A 805 -12.58 28.47 -35.82
CA LEU A 805 -12.26 29.75 -36.44
C LEU A 805 -11.33 29.51 -37.64
N PRO A 806 -11.55 30.19 -38.76
CA PRO A 806 -10.78 30.01 -39.98
C PRO A 806 -9.28 30.23 -39.81
#